data_61c1c246e7ace81d5477b813491c488e
#
_entry.id   61c1c246e7ace81d5477b813491c488e
#
_cell.length_a   1.000
_cell.length_b   1.000
_cell.length_c   1.000
_cell.angle_alpha   90.00
_cell.angle_beta   90.00
_cell.angle_gamma   90.00
#
_symmetry.space_group_name_H-M   'P 1'
#
loop_
_entity.id
_entity.type
_entity.pdbx_description
1 polymer ?
#
loop_
_entity_poly.entity_id
_entity_poly.type
_entity_poly.pdbx_seq_one_letter_code
_entity_poly.pdbx_strand_id
1 'polypeptide(L)'
;MARTDSARSASPRHALTTVFFAALLATLLAACGGGGGGSSTGAAQLPQTLVVTVPPAQQALGATLSFSSNAADPANVLTYRWDFGDGATSALAAPTHAYAKAGVFTVRLTLSNDSGNSLSTTDTVAIADFAIVAGKACSGAGSTGWCWQRPLPQGNGIFDYAFVDDTHGWAVGEGGSVLSTADAGVTWHAQVSGTGLDLGRVSFANSLVGWVAGSFGEVLRTADGGVTWQRLSFGQTEPAQGIHATDISNAWVTTLYATAYVTKDGGSQWSRIVAPAGSFKLAMVSGTDVWALPYYNDGTTTLPHSVDAGVTWMDVALPPMPAGFTSSPQELQFVDASNGLLTWTEFGLDSSSQMFVSRYVAWRTSDRGVSWQAVGAPPGGASGNSYRLVDATTLFVSSFVTPLQRSSDGGATWHDVPLPMIASAFVASYETFTAQRLIVTDGNGRVYLTTDGGATWNLRAAGGTASAGLNSIWFFDSREGMALAYDGSSVRTTDGGQTWASATPAVSFGWRRPQFLADASIGWVVSGSGTISRSTDKGRTWVAPGSTPLVGVTDFHFIDAQHGWAVSPFGTVGQAALYTSVDGGSSWQSVVGTSTLGGLVSLRFGDLMHGAAIGPAGIAMVTTDGGTTWSPRPTGIASNLRRITFADAMTAVAVGENGAIVRSTDQGRTWTPVASPTANNLNDVRFVSATVGDAAGEFGTLITTHDGGQNWTLASTGVRPALQSVFFVDEQTGWIAGDNGSIMATATGGR
;
A
#
# COMPACT_ATOMS: atom_id res chain seq x y z
N MET A 1 -0.34 14.03 15.76
CA MET A 1 -0.40 12.68 16.35
C MET A 1 0.98 12.07 16.15
N ALA A 2 1.74 11.91 17.22
CA ALA A 2 3.09 11.38 17.15
C ALA A 2 3.03 9.91 16.76
N ARG A 3 3.63 9.55 15.63
CA ARG A 3 4.00 8.16 15.36
C ARG A 3 5.14 7.84 16.30
N THR A 4 4.91 6.92 17.22
CA THR A 4 5.97 6.35 18.02
C THR A 4 6.86 5.54 17.10
N ASP A 5 8.10 5.95 16.92
CA ASP A 5 9.13 5.13 16.33
C ASP A 5 9.28 3.86 17.17
N SER A 6 8.89 2.74 16.59
CA SER A 6 9.05 1.45 17.22
C SER A 6 10.44 0.92 16.92
N ALA A 7 11.15 0.62 17.98
CA ALA A 7 12.47 0.05 17.92
C ALA A 7 12.53 -1.28 17.17
N ARG A 8 13.53 -1.41 16.36
CA ARG A 8 13.98 -2.69 15.82
C ARG A 8 15.12 -3.22 16.64
N SER A 9 15.00 -4.47 17.07
CA SER A 9 16.16 -5.22 17.51
C SER A 9 17.09 -5.44 16.31
N ALA A 10 18.34 -5.07 16.44
CA ALA A 10 19.31 -5.29 15.37
C ALA A 10 19.55 -6.80 15.20
N SER A 11 19.40 -7.29 13.99
CA SER A 11 19.82 -8.63 13.60
C SER A 11 21.33 -8.78 13.74
N PRO A 12 21.84 -9.82 14.37
CA PRO A 12 23.27 -10.13 14.26
C PRO A 12 23.59 -10.52 12.82
N ARG A 13 24.37 -9.71 12.15
CA ARG A 13 24.87 -10.04 10.83
C ARG A 13 26.01 -11.05 10.96
N HIS A 14 25.76 -12.27 10.55
CA HIS A 14 26.85 -13.22 10.34
C HIS A 14 27.65 -12.82 9.11
N ALA A 15 28.94 -12.60 9.31
CA ALA A 15 29.91 -12.53 8.25
C ALA A 15 29.97 -13.91 7.54
N LEU A 16 29.29 -14.04 6.41
CA LEU A 16 29.52 -15.14 5.49
C LEU A 16 30.74 -14.82 4.63
N THR A 17 31.90 -15.16 5.16
CA THR A 17 33.08 -15.33 4.34
C THR A 17 33.27 -16.83 4.12
N THR A 18 33.35 -17.23 2.84
CA THR A 18 33.77 -18.54 2.34
C THR A 18 32.80 -19.73 2.45
N VAL A 19 31.91 -19.90 1.48
CA VAL A 19 31.67 -21.20 0.81
C VAL A 19 31.12 -20.93 -0.61
N PHE A 20 31.96 -20.51 -1.52
CA PHE A 20 31.75 -20.63 -2.96
C PHE A 20 32.96 -21.34 -3.55
N PHE A 21 33.02 -22.68 -3.38
CA PHE A 21 33.84 -23.59 -4.18
C PHE A 21 33.61 -25.02 -3.70
N ALA A 22 32.48 -25.62 -4.00
CA ALA A 22 32.29 -27.06 -3.88
C ALA A 22 31.05 -27.61 -4.62
N ALA A 23 30.68 -27.04 -5.75
CA ALA A 23 29.61 -27.63 -6.59
C ALA A 23 29.97 -27.74 -8.09
N LEU A 24 31.24 -27.76 -8.43
CA LEU A 24 31.67 -27.96 -9.82
C LEU A 24 32.84 -28.94 -9.93
N LEU A 25 32.89 -30.02 -9.13
CA LEU A 25 33.91 -31.07 -9.27
C LEU A 25 33.39 -32.44 -8.86
N ALA A 26 32.21 -32.85 -9.33
CA ALA A 26 31.68 -34.19 -9.15
C ALA A 26 31.24 -34.84 -10.48
N THR A 27 31.76 -34.40 -11.62
CA THR A 27 31.45 -35.02 -12.94
C THR A 27 32.72 -35.30 -13.74
N LEU A 28 33.82 -35.70 -13.11
CA LEU A 28 34.99 -36.19 -13.86
C LEU A 28 35.83 -37.14 -12.99
N LEU A 29 35.27 -38.32 -12.66
CA LEU A 29 36.06 -39.49 -12.22
C LEU A 29 35.20 -40.76 -12.27
N ALA A 30 34.89 -41.22 -13.50
CA ALA A 30 34.44 -42.55 -13.77
C ALA A 30 34.77 -42.94 -15.22
N ALA A 31 36.04 -42.96 -15.54
CA ALA A 31 36.49 -43.63 -16.76
C ALA A 31 37.89 -44.18 -16.49
N CYS A 32 37.92 -45.42 -16.01
CA CYS A 32 38.94 -46.43 -16.35
C CYS A 32 38.70 -47.67 -15.47
N GLY A 33 38.15 -48.71 -16.08
CA GLY A 33 38.03 -50.07 -15.50
C GLY A 33 37.32 -50.96 -16.50
N GLY A 34 38.06 -51.58 -17.39
CA GLY A 34 37.57 -52.32 -18.51
C GLY A 34 37.00 -53.71 -18.16
N GLY A 35 36.20 -54.26 -19.08
CA GLY A 35 35.99 -55.69 -19.25
C GLY A 35 34.54 -56.13 -19.40
N GLY A 36 34.07 -56.41 -20.62
CA GLY A 36 33.17 -57.51 -20.89
C GLY A 36 31.70 -57.15 -21.11
N GLY A 37 31.27 -57.05 -22.33
CA GLY A 37 30.13 -57.58 -23.04
C GLY A 37 28.75 -57.52 -22.35
N GLY A 38 27.85 -56.77 -22.95
CA GLY A 38 26.42 -56.86 -22.73
C GLY A 38 25.75 -55.53 -23.01
N SER A 39 25.25 -55.33 -24.23
CA SER A 39 24.37 -54.18 -24.55
C SER A 39 23.03 -54.37 -23.84
N SER A 40 22.93 -53.86 -22.62
CA SER A 40 21.64 -53.50 -22.06
C SER A 40 21.44 -52.00 -22.33
N THR A 41 20.55 -51.66 -23.23
CA THR A 41 19.97 -50.33 -23.34
C THR A 41 19.38 -50.02 -21.98
N GLY A 42 20.10 -49.22 -21.16
CA GLY A 42 19.59 -48.81 -19.87
C GLY A 42 18.31 -48.05 -20.05
N ALA A 43 17.23 -48.56 -19.44
CA ALA A 43 15.95 -47.89 -19.43
C ALA A 43 16.14 -46.44 -18.90
N ALA A 44 15.52 -45.48 -19.57
CA ALA A 44 15.57 -44.07 -19.16
C ALA A 44 15.12 -43.92 -17.71
N GLN A 45 15.95 -43.33 -16.87
CA GLN A 45 15.67 -43.19 -15.46
C GLN A 45 14.87 -41.92 -15.21
N LEU A 46 13.64 -42.08 -14.67
CA LEU A 46 12.84 -40.91 -14.23
C LEU A 46 13.56 -40.20 -13.07
N PRO A 47 13.44 -38.85 -12.95
CA PRO A 47 13.99 -38.13 -11.80
C PRO A 47 13.35 -38.59 -10.50
N GLN A 48 14.09 -38.58 -9.40
CA GLN A 48 13.55 -38.97 -8.08
C GLN A 48 12.42 -38.02 -7.62
N THR A 49 12.51 -36.74 -7.99
CA THR A 49 11.47 -35.75 -7.82
C THR A 49 11.32 -34.98 -9.12
N LEU A 50 10.08 -34.85 -9.59
CA LEU A 50 9.75 -34.08 -10.78
C LEU A 50 9.27 -32.67 -10.36
N VAL A 51 9.96 -31.64 -10.84
CA VAL A 51 9.59 -30.24 -10.65
C VAL A 51 9.29 -29.62 -12.02
N VAL A 52 8.15 -28.95 -12.11
CA VAL A 52 7.79 -28.10 -13.25
C VAL A 52 8.20 -26.68 -12.96
N THR A 53 8.77 -26.02 -13.93
CA THR A 53 9.01 -24.58 -13.89
C THR A 53 7.98 -23.91 -14.78
N VAL A 54 7.04 -23.19 -14.15
CA VAL A 54 6.09 -22.31 -14.82
C VAL A 54 6.61 -20.87 -14.75
N PRO A 55 6.20 -19.98 -15.67
CA PRO A 55 6.55 -18.57 -15.57
C PRO A 55 6.14 -17.98 -14.22
N PRO A 56 7.06 -17.34 -13.49
CA PRO A 56 6.73 -16.72 -12.22
C PRO A 56 5.79 -15.54 -12.45
N ALA A 57 4.92 -15.28 -11.47
CA ALA A 57 3.93 -14.21 -11.48
C ALA A 57 2.82 -14.36 -12.55
N GLN A 58 1.87 -13.46 -12.48
CA GLN A 58 0.73 -13.39 -13.38
C GLN A 58 1.16 -12.97 -14.79
N GLN A 59 0.64 -13.66 -15.79
CA GLN A 59 0.98 -13.46 -17.20
C GLN A 59 -0.18 -12.79 -17.97
N ALA A 60 0.14 -12.04 -19.02
CA ALA A 60 -0.88 -11.40 -19.85
C ALA A 60 -1.57 -12.42 -20.78
N LEU A 61 -2.87 -12.20 -21.03
CA LEU A 61 -3.64 -12.98 -22.00
C LEU A 61 -2.97 -12.93 -23.37
N GLY A 62 -2.83 -14.10 -24.02
CA GLY A 62 -2.18 -14.23 -25.32
C GLY A 62 -0.65 -14.15 -25.29
N ALA A 63 -0.02 -13.93 -24.13
CA ALA A 63 1.43 -13.99 -24.02
C ALA A 63 1.95 -15.41 -24.27
N THR A 64 3.03 -15.56 -25.03
CA THR A 64 3.69 -16.84 -25.24
C THR A 64 4.55 -17.18 -24.04
N LEU A 65 4.17 -18.19 -23.27
CA LEU A 65 4.81 -18.62 -22.04
C LEU A 65 5.67 -19.85 -22.31
N SER A 66 6.85 -19.92 -21.66
CA SER A 66 7.75 -21.07 -21.76
C SER A 66 7.64 -21.93 -20.50
N PHE A 67 7.57 -23.24 -20.69
CA PHE A 67 7.48 -24.24 -19.64
C PHE A 67 8.67 -25.18 -19.70
N SER A 68 9.19 -25.59 -18.56
CA SER A 68 10.30 -26.52 -18.47
C SER A 68 10.18 -27.42 -17.23
N SER A 69 11.07 -28.40 -17.12
CA SER A 69 11.17 -29.27 -15.96
C SER A 69 12.63 -29.53 -15.59
N ASN A 70 12.84 -30.10 -14.41
CA ASN A 70 14.15 -30.53 -13.96
C ASN A 70 14.56 -31.90 -14.52
N ALA A 71 13.80 -32.49 -15.45
CA ALA A 71 14.14 -33.76 -16.04
C ALA A 71 15.36 -33.63 -16.98
N ALA A 72 16.39 -34.40 -16.70
CA ALA A 72 17.56 -34.55 -17.59
C ALA A 72 17.31 -35.70 -18.55
N ASP A 73 17.17 -35.41 -19.86
CA ASP A 73 16.94 -36.38 -20.90
C ASP A 73 17.91 -36.21 -22.07
N PRO A 74 19.23 -36.37 -21.86
CA PRO A 74 20.23 -36.15 -22.90
C PRO A 74 20.16 -37.14 -24.04
N ALA A 75 19.53 -38.28 -23.83
CA ALA A 75 19.32 -39.33 -24.85
C ALA A 75 17.97 -39.21 -25.60
N ASN A 76 17.11 -38.26 -25.18
CA ASN A 76 15.78 -38.00 -25.72
C ASN A 76 14.88 -39.29 -25.73
N VAL A 77 14.90 -40.01 -24.59
CA VAL A 77 14.21 -41.27 -24.40
C VAL A 77 12.99 -41.18 -23.46
N LEU A 78 12.79 -40.00 -22.83
CA LEU A 78 11.58 -39.75 -22.03
C LEU A 78 10.45 -39.23 -22.89
N THR A 79 9.25 -39.68 -22.60
CA THR A 79 8.02 -39.15 -23.21
C THR A 79 7.43 -38.10 -22.29
N TYR A 80 7.27 -36.89 -22.84
CA TYR A 80 6.67 -35.74 -22.15
C TYR A 80 5.19 -35.66 -22.54
N ARG A 81 4.34 -35.36 -21.55
CA ARG A 81 2.95 -35.00 -21.76
C ARG A 81 2.59 -33.85 -20.85
N TRP A 82 2.52 -32.66 -21.45
CA TRP A 82 2.01 -31.47 -20.81
C TRP A 82 0.51 -31.34 -21.01
N ASP A 83 -0.20 -30.93 -19.97
CA ASP A 83 -1.58 -30.49 -19.99
C ASP A 83 -1.59 -29.10 -19.36
N PHE A 84 -1.99 -28.09 -20.11
CA PHE A 84 -1.93 -26.68 -19.64
C PHE A 84 -3.17 -26.27 -18.86
N GLY A 85 -4.15 -27.14 -18.67
CA GLY A 85 -5.36 -26.92 -17.90
C GLY A 85 -6.47 -26.15 -18.62
N ASP A 86 -6.24 -25.75 -19.87
CA ASP A 86 -7.22 -25.10 -20.76
C ASP A 86 -7.70 -26.06 -21.91
N GLY A 87 -7.28 -27.31 -21.86
CA GLY A 87 -7.55 -28.35 -22.86
C GLY A 87 -6.43 -28.48 -23.89
N ALA A 88 -5.45 -27.59 -23.92
CA ALA A 88 -4.28 -27.73 -24.78
C ALA A 88 -3.23 -28.65 -24.14
N THR A 89 -2.49 -29.37 -24.98
CA THR A 89 -1.45 -30.31 -24.56
C THR A 89 -0.19 -30.20 -25.43
N SER A 90 0.97 -30.63 -24.90
CA SER A 90 2.22 -30.69 -25.65
C SER A 90 3.03 -31.95 -25.30
N ALA A 91 3.82 -32.43 -26.25
CA ALA A 91 4.76 -33.53 -26.08
C ALA A 91 6.23 -33.07 -26.11
N LEU A 92 6.49 -31.78 -26.19
CA LEU A 92 7.84 -31.23 -26.22
C LEU A 92 8.46 -31.23 -24.82
N ALA A 93 9.76 -31.41 -24.71
CA ALA A 93 10.47 -31.35 -23.42
C ALA A 93 10.41 -29.95 -22.78
N ALA A 94 10.42 -28.89 -23.58
CA ALA A 94 10.26 -27.50 -23.14
C ALA A 94 9.29 -26.79 -24.11
N PRO A 95 7.98 -26.92 -23.90
CA PRO A 95 6.98 -26.28 -24.75
C PRO A 95 6.79 -24.82 -24.48
N THR A 96 6.20 -24.13 -25.45
CA THR A 96 5.57 -22.82 -25.25
C THR A 96 4.06 -22.95 -25.39
N HIS A 97 3.29 -22.14 -24.67
CA HIS A 97 1.84 -22.09 -24.75
C HIS A 97 1.33 -20.66 -24.51
N ALA A 98 0.21 -20.30 -25.17
CA ALA A 98 -0.47 -19.04 -24.98
C ALA A 98 -1.95 -19.29 -24.66
N TYR A 99 -2.42 -18.76 -23.55
CA TYR A 99 -3.79 -18.93 -23.09
C TYR A 99 -4.74 -17.97 -23.82
N ALA A 100 -5.88 -18.46 -24.27
CA ALA A 100 -6.91 -17.68 -24.95
C ALA A 100 -7.96 -17.09 -24.00
N LYS A 101 -7.90 -17.42 -22.69
CA LYS A 101 -8.80 -16.91 -21.66
C LYS A 101 -8.03 -16.58 -20.41
N ALA A 102 -8.49 -15.58 -19.69
CA ALA A 102 -7.99 -15.27 -18.35
C ALA A 102 -8.46 -16.31 -17.32
N GLY A 103 -7.66 -16.55 -16.30
CA GLY A 103 -7.96 -17.53 -15.25
C GLY A 103 -6.70 -18.08 -14.60
N VAL A 104 -6.90 -18.96 -13.62
CA VAL A 104 -5.82 -19.77 -13.04
C VAL A 104 -5.90 -21.18 -13.63
N PHE A 105 -4.83 -21.59 -14.28
CA PHE A 105 -4.74 -22.87 -14.94
C PHE A 105 -3.78 -23.79 -14.20
N THR A 106 -4.20 -25.03 -13.96
CA THR A 106 -3.33 -26.05 -13.38
C THR A 106 -2.56 -26.74 -14.51
N VAL A 107 -1.27 -26.47 -14.58
CA VAL A 107 -0.37 -27.11 -15.53
C VAL A 107 0.09 -28.43 -14.96
N ARG A 108 -0.06 -29.50 -15.72
CA ARG A 108 0.39 -30.87 -15.36
C ARG A 108 1.44 -31.35 -16.34
N LEU A 109 2.55 -31.85 -15.82
CA LEU A 109 3.52 -32.63 -16.58
C LEU A 109 3.47 -34.09 -16.16
N THR A 110 3.37 -34.97 -17.12
CA THR A 110 3.59 -36.41 -16.93
C THR A 110 4.78 -36.84 -17.79
N LEU A 111 5.78 -37.42 -17.15
CA LEU A 111 6.92 -38.08 -17.80
C LEU A 111 6.72 -39.57 -17.78
N SER A 112 7.06 -40.24 -18.88
CA SER A 112 7.05 -41.70 -18.97
C SER A 112 8.34 -42.21 -19.60
N ASN A 113 8.80 -43.38 -19.22
CA ASN A 113 9.93 -44.04 -19.84
C ASN A 113 9.46 -45.26 -20.66
N ASP A 114 10.34 -45.83 -21.43
CA ASP A 114 10.12 -47.02 -22.27
C ASP A 114 9.77 -48.31 -21.49
N SER A 115 10.04 -48.33 -20.18
CA SER A 115 9.65 -49.42 -19.27
C SER A 115 8.22 -49.27 -18.73
N GLY A 116 7.46 -48.25 -19.13
CA GLY A 116 6.08 -48.02 -18.73
C GLY A 116 5.93 -47.33 -17.36
N ASN A 117 7.03 -46.95 -16.71
CA ASN A 117 6.97 -46.16 -15.48
C ASN A 117 6.64 -44.71 -15.82
N SER A 118 5.84 -44.05 -14.96
CA SER A 118 5.49 -42.64 -15.12
C SER A 118 5.55 -41.88 -13.82
N LEU A 119 5.84 -40.58 -13.92
CA LEU A 119 5.85 -39.62 -12.81
C LEU A 119 5.11 -38.36 -13.24
N SER A 120 4.25 -37.82 -12.38
CA SER A 120 3.48 -36.60 -12.67
C SER A 120 3.67 -35.56 -11.57
N THR A 121 3.67 -34.30 -11.97
CA THR A 121 3.61 -33.15 -11.07
C THR A 121 2.69 -32.08 -11.63
N THR A 122 2.26 -31.15 -10.78
CA THR A 122 1.41 -30.02 -11.19
C THR A 122 1.94 -28.74 -10.59
N ASP A 123 1.72 -27.64 -11.32
CA ASP A 123 1.91 -26.28 -10.84
C ASP A 123 0.81 -25.38 -11.43
N THR A 124 0.69 -24.13 -11.01
CA THR A 124 -0.36 -23.24 -11.48
C THR A 124 0.22 -22.01 -12.17
N VAL A 125 -0.45 -21.58 -13.25
CA VAL A 125 -0.17 -20.31 -13.91
C VAL A 125 -1.42 -19.43 -13.91
N ALA A 126 -1.26 -18.15 -13.56
CA ALA A 126 -2.33 -17.17 -13.57
C ALA A 126 -2.24 -16.29 -14.82
N ILE A 127 -3.34 -16.18 -15.56
CA ILE A 127 -3.46 -15.42 -16.81
C ILE A 127 -4.45 -14.28 -16.62
N ALA A 128 -4.05 -13.07 -16.98
CA ALA A 128 -4.85 -11.87 -16.88
C ALA A 128 -5.32 -11.35 -18.23
N ASP A 129 -6.51 -10.75 -18.26
CA ASP A 129 -7.17 -10.27 -19.48
C ASP A 129 -6.62 -8.96 -20.05
N PHE A 130 -5.76 -8.28 -19.33
CA PHE A 130 -5.07 -7.07 -19.81
C PHE A 130 -3.56 -7.17 -19.55
N ALA A 131 -2.78 -6.38 -20.32
CA ALA A 131 -1.34 -6.32 -20.14
C ALA A 131 -1.02 -5.82 -18.72
N ILE A 132 -0.66 -6.77 -17.84
CA ILE A 132 -0.22 -6.44 -16.50
C ILE A 132 1.20 -5.89 -16.65
N VAL A 133 1.39 -4.67 -16.21
CA VAL A 133 2.74 -4.23 -15.88
C VAL A 133 3.20 -5.14 -14.75
N ALA A 134 4.24 -5.89 -14.96
CA ALA A 134 4.78 -6.81 -13.97
C ALA A 134 4.92 -6.10 -12.61
N GLY A 135 4.41 -6.71 -11.54
CA GLY A 135 4.51 -6.19 -10.19
C GLY A 135 3.34 -5.33 -9.69
N LYS A 136 2.25 -5.17 -10.43
CA LYS A 136 1.05 -4.47 -9.89
C LYS A 136 0.39 -5.28 -8.78
N ALA A 137 -0.01 -4.60 -7.70
CA ALA A 137 -0.88 -5.18 -6.68
C ALA A 137 -2.33 -5.21 -7.16
N CYS A 138 -3.03 -6.33 -6.96
CA CYS A 138 -4.45 -6.50 -7.25
C CYS A 138 -5.17 -7.05 -6.03
N SER A 139 -6.48 -6.74 -5.87
CA SER A 139 -7.28 -7.16 -4.72
C SER A 139 -7.73 -8.62 -4.78
N GLY A 140 -7.73 -9.26 -5.95
CA GLY A 140 -8.11 -10.65 -6.15
C GLY A 140 -6.91 -11.55 -6.44
N ALA A 141 -7.13 -12.87 -6.39
CA ALA A 141 -6.15 -13.84 -6.83
C ALA A 141 -5.86 -13.68 -8.32
N GLY A 142 -4.61 -13.60 -8.67
CA GLY A 142 -4.22 -13.33 -10.04
C GLY A 142 -4.38 -11.84 -10.39
N SER A 143 -5.00 -11.50 -11.51
CA SER A 143 -5.33 -10.12 -11.94
C SER A 143 -6.81 -9.83 -11.85
N THR A 144 -7.55 -10.61 -11.07
CA THR A 144 -8.97 -10.35 -10.83
C THR A 144 -9.14 -9.23 -9.81
N GLY A 145 -10.29 -8.57 -9.84
CA GLY A 145 -10.56 -7.48 -8.91
C GLY A 145 -9.97 -6.15 -9.36
N TRP A 146 -9.52 -5.35 -8.40
CA TRP A 146 -8.99 -4.01 -8.61
C TRP A 146 -7.46 -4.00 -8.58
N CYS A 147 -6.84 -3.50 -9.64
CA CYS A 147 -5.39 -3.47 -9.78
C CYS A 147 -4.86 -2.04 -9.79
N TRP A 148 -3.77 -1.80 -9.06
CA TRP A 148 -3.11 -0.50 -8.99
C TRP A 148 -2.63 -0.02 -10.36
N GLN A 149 -2.89 1.23 -10.67
CA GLN A 149 -2.39 1.95 -11.82
C GLN A 149 -1.40 3.02 -11.41
N ARG A 150 -1.62 3.64 -10.22
CA ARG A 150 -0.79 4.71 -9.71
C ARG A 150 -1.01 4.89 -8.18
N PRO A 151 0.05 5.13 -7.39
CA PRO A 151 1.45 4.86 -7.76
C PRO A 151 1.70 3.38 -7.95
N LEU A 152 2.77 3.00 -8.65
CA LEU A 152 3.15 1.61 -8.84
C LEU A 152 4.28 1.23 -7.88
N PRO A 153 4.32 -0.03 -7.41
CA PRO A 153 3.40 -1.15 -7.66
C PRO A 153 2.08 -1.04 -6.88
N GLN A 154 2.01 -0.18 -5.86
CA GLN A 154 0.83 0.08 -5.02
C GLN A 154 1.01 1.38 -4.22
N GLY A 155 -0.06 1.94 -3.65
CA GLY A 155 -0.05 3.22 -2.93
C GLY A 155 -0.42 3.16 -1.46
N ASN A 156 -0.52 1.96 -0.86
CA ASN A 156 -0.66 1.81 0.59
C ASN A 156 0.62 2.24 1.30
N GLY A 157 0.51 2.77 2.51
CA GLY A 157 1.66 3.13 3.32
C GLY A 157 2.55 1.93 3.61
N ILE A 158 3.86 2.09 3.47
CA ILE A 158 4.86 1.08 3.85
C ILE A 158 5.40 1.41 5.24
N PHE A 159 5.42 0.41 6.12
CA PHE A 159 5.83 0.57 7.52
C PHE A 159 7.22 0.03 7.79
N ASP A 160 7.67 -0.96 7.02
CA ASP A 160 8.90 -1.66 7.32
C ASP A 160 9.55 -2.28 6.09
N TYR A 161 10.91 -2.40 6.12
CA TYR A 161 11.73 -2.98 5.07
C TYR A 161 12.72 -3.99 5.66
N ALA A 162 13.05 -5.04 4.91
CA ALA A 162 14.12 -5.97 5.21
C ALA A 162 14.90 -6.31 3.94
N PHE A 163 16.22 -6.24 4.00
CA PHE A 163 17.11 -6.71 2.93
C PHE A 163 18.05 -7.76 3.48
N VAL A 164 18.26 -8.83 2.73
CA VAL A 164 19.17 -9.92 3.10
C VAL A 164 20.54 -9.83 2.42
N ASP A 165 20.59 -9.13 1.28
CA ASP A 165 21.79 -8.87 0.52
C ASP A 165 21.64 -7.55 -0.27
N ASP A 166 22.59 -7.28 -1.17
CA ASP A 166 22.61 -6.04 -1.96
C ASP A 166 21.49 -5.92 -2.98
N THR A 167 20.75 -6.97 -3.26
CA THR A 167 19.73 -7.01 -4.31
C THR A 167 18.36 -7.39 -3.81
N HIS A 168 18.27 -8.32 -2.87
CA HIS A 168 16.98 -8.87 -2.42
C HIS A 168 16.46 -8.18 -1.17
N GLY A 169 15.22 -7.68 -1.27
CA GLY A 169 14.55 -7.01 -0.16
C GLY A 169 13.03 -7.16 -0.21
N TRP A 170 12.40 -6.90 0.93
CA TRP A 170 10.95 -6.91 1.10
C TRP A 170 10.51 -5.65 1.85
N ALA A 171 9.28 -5.23 1.56
CA ALA A 171 8.61 -4.14 2.23
C ALA A 171 7.20 -4.57 2.62
N VAL A 172 6.73 -4.13 3.78
CA VAL A 172 5.38 -4.46 4.28
C VAL A 172 4.65 -3.21 4.75
N GLY A 173 3.31 -3.24 4.72
CA GLY A 173 2.53 -2.05 5.04
C GLY A 173 1.05 -2.27 5.20
N GLU A 174 0.30 -1.20 4.99
CA GLU A 174 -1.14 -1.13 5.14
C GLU A 174 -1.88 -2.15 4.26
N GLY A 175 -3.04 -2.63 4.74
CA GLY A 175 -3.95 -3.46 3.98
C GLY A 175 -3.37 -4.80 3.52
N GLY A 176 -2.40 -5.36 4.24
CA GLY A 176 -1.75 -6.62 3.89
C GLY A 176 -0.70 -6.49 2.79
N SER A 177 -0.22 -5.26 2.52
CA SER A 177 0.77 -5.01 1.47
C SER A 177 2.10 -5.70 1.76
N VAL A 178 2.57 -6.50 0.82
CA VAL A 178 3.91 -7.08 0.78
C VAL A 178 4.51 -6.84 -0.59
N LEU A 179 5.69 -6.27 -0.64
CA LEU A 179 6.46 -6.04 -1.86
C LEU A 179 7.80 -6.76 -1.77
N SER A 180 8.34 -7.21 -2.88
CA SER A 180 9.69 -7.76 -2.98
C SER A 180 10.49 -7.07 -4.08
N THR A 181 11.79 -7.06 -3.94
CA THR A 181 12.75 -6.60 -4.96
C THR A 181 13.90 -7.61 -5.07
N ALA A 182 14.44 -7.76 -6.28
CA ALA A 182 15.65 -8.54 -6.58
C ALA A 182 16.74 -7.69 -7.26
N ASP A 183 16.55 -6.38 -7.32
CA ASP A 183 17.43 -5.42 -7.99
C ASP A 183 17.73 -4.19 -7.12
N ALA A 184 17.83 -4.40 -5.82
CA ALA A 184 18.13 -3.34 -4.85
C ALA A 184 17.07 -2.26 -4.73
N GLY A 185 15.80 -2.59 -5.03
CA GLY A 185 14.68 -1.66 -4.97
C GLY A 185 14.54 -0.76 -6.21
N VAL A 186 15.20 -1.11 -7.32
CA VAL A 186 14.96 -0.45 -8.62
C VAL A 186 13.56 -0.75 -9.09
N THR A 187 13.16 -2.04 -8.98
CA THR A 187 11.79 -2.49 -9.21
C THR A 187 11.26 -3.22 -7.98
N TRP A 188 9.99 -3.01 -7.70
CA TRP A 188 9.27 -3.68 -6.64
C TRP A 188 8.10 -4.46 -7.21
N HIS A 189 7.89 -5.68 -6.72
CA HIS A 189 6.82 -6.58 -7.12
C HIS A 189 5.90 -6.86 -5.96
N ALA A 190 4.60 -6.67 -6.16
CA ALA A 190 3.61 -6.99 -5.15
C ALA A 190 3.46 -8.51 -4.97
N GLN A 191 3.36 -8.95 -3.72
CA GLN A 191 3.13 -10.33 -3.33
C GLN A 191 1.76 -10.47 -2.67
N VAL A 192 1.12 -11.63 -2.81
CA VAL A 192 -0.18 -11.91 -2.21
C VAL A 192 0.03 -12.43 -0.79
N SER A 193 -0.22 -11.58 0.20
CA SER A 193 -0.08 -11.92 1.62
C SER A 193 -1.19 -12.84 2.17
N GLY A 194 -2.35 -12.88 1.52
CA GLY A 194 -3.53 -13.61 1.99
C GLY A 194 -4.26 -12.95 3.17
N THR A 195 -3.90 -11.71 3.53
CA THR A 195 -4.56 -10.94 4.60
C THR A 195 -4.85 -9.51 4.16
N GLY A 196 -5.87 -8.89 4.74
CA GLY A 196 -6.16 -7.45 4.60
C GLY A 196 -5.75 -6.66 5.85
N LEU A 197 -5.10 -7.28 6.83
CA LEU A 197 -4.63 -6.61 8.04
C LEU A 197 -3.32 -5.86 7.78
N ASP A 198 -3.09 -4.78 8.51
CA ASP A 198 -1.86 -4.01 8.40
C ASP A 198 -0.66 -4.84 8.89
N LEU A 199 0.38 -4.89 8.08
CA LEU A 199 1.61 -5.62 8.32
C LEU A 199 2.69 -4.64 8.75
N GLY A 200 3.08 -4.70 10.02
CA GLY A 200 3.91 -3.68 10.65
C GLY A 200 5.40 -3.96 10.62
N ARG A 201 5.80 -5.23 10.51
CA ARG A 201 7.20 -5.66 10.66
C ARG A 201 7.53 -6.82 9.74
N VAL A 202 8.77 -6.81 9.22
CA VAL A 202 9.29 -7.86 8.36
C VAL A 202 10.71 -8.25 8.74
N SER A 203 11.00 -9.55 8.68
CA SER A 203 12.34 -10.08 8.91
C SER A 203 12.58 -11.28 8.00
N PHE A 204 13.69 -11.28 7.28
CA PHE A 204 14.13 -12.38 6.44
C PHE A 204 15.47 -12.92 6.93
N ALA A 205 15.57 -14.24 7.06
CA ALA A 205 16.80 -14.92 7.40
C ALA A 205 17.72 -15.08 6.17
N ASN A 206 17.13 -15.19 4.99
CA ASN A 206 17.80 -15.26 3.69
C ASN A 206 16.79 -14.92 2.58
N SER A 207 17.18 -15.01 1.31
CA SER A 207 16.31 -14.67 0.18
C SER A 207 15.05 -15.56 0.02
N LEU A 208 14.94 -16.67 0.71
CA LEU A 208 13.80 -17.59 0.64
C LEU A 208 12.95 -17.57 1.90
N VAL A 209 13.58 -17.46 3.07
CA VAL A 209 12.92 -17.65 4.37
C VAL A 209 12.66 -16.32 5.03
N GLY A 210 11.39 -15.99 5.23
CA GLY A 210 10.97 -14.74 5.83
C GLY A 210 9.72 -14.86 6.69
N TRP A 211 9.56 -13.87 7.57
CA TRP A 211 8.46 -13.73 8.50
C TRP A 211 7.99 -12.28 8.52
N VAL A 212 6.70 -12.11 8.65
CA VAL A 212 6.04 -10.81 8.75
C VAL A 212 5.10 -10.84 9.95
N ALA A 213 5.01 -9.73 10.68
CA ALA A 213 4.08 -9.58 11.80
C ALA A 213 3.29 -8.28 11.66
N GLY A 214 2.02 -8.33 12.06
CA GLY A 214 1.08 -7.24 11.85
C GLY A 214 0.13 -6.99 13.03
N SER A 215 -0.95 -6.33 12.70
CA SER A 215 -2.04 -6.03 13.63
C SER A 215 -2.78 -7.30 14.06
N PHE A 216 -3.42 -7.25 15.23
CA PHE A 216 -4.27 -8.34 15.75
C PHE A 216 -3.58 -9.71 15.86
N GLY A 217 -2.27 -9.74 16.11
CA GLY A 217 -1.51 -10.99 16.27
C GLY A 217 -1.29 -11.75 14.97
N GLU A 218 -1.47 -11.11 13.83
CA GLU A 218 -1.18 -11.69 12.52
C GLU A 218 0.31 -11.96 12.36
N VAL A 219 0.65 -13.17 11.94
CA VAL A 219 2.00 -13.55 11.54
C VAL A 219 1.94 -14.28 10.22
N LEU A 220 2.80 -13.91 9.28
CA LEU A 220 2.97 -14.60 8.02
C LEU A 220 4.37 -15.19 7.95
N ARG A 221 4.50 -16.36 7.34
CA ARG A 221 5.78 -17.02 7.09
C ARG A 221 5.88 -17.45 5.63
N THR A 222 7.07 -17.31 5.05
CA THR A 222 7.41 -17.82 3.72
C THR A 222 8.65 -18.70 3.78
N ALA A 223 8.75 -19.65 2.84
CA ALA A 223 9.92 -20.48 2.59
C ALA A 223 10.40 -20.39 1.12
N ASP A 224 9.80 -19.51 0.32
CA ASP A 224 10.01 -19.38 -1.12
C ASP A 224 10.19 -17.90 -1.56
N GLY A 225 10.64 -17.04 -0.64
CA GLY A 225 10.88 -15.63 -0.91
C GLY A 225 9.60 -14.79 -1.01
N GLY A 226 8.47 -15.32 -0.50
CA GLY A 226 7.18 -14.64 -0.51
C GLY A 226 6.33 -14.94 -1.75
N VAL A 227 6.72 -15.94 -2.56
CA VAL A 227 5.83 -16.46 -3.63
C VAL A 227 4.54 -16.99 -2.99
N THR A 228 4.68 -17.67 -1.83
CA THR A 228 3.56 -18.07 -0.98
C THR A 228 3.77 -17.63 0.46
N TRP A 229 2.67 -17.24 1.13
CA TRP A 229 2.67 -16.85 2.54
C TRP A 229 1.72 -17.73 3.33
N GLN A 230 2.24 -18.37 4.38
CA GLN A 230 1.44 -19.12 5.35
C GLN A 230 1.02 -18.21 6.49
N ARG A 231 -0.28 -18.11 6.75
CA ARG A 231 -0.82 -17.38 7.90
C ARG A 231 -0.68 -18.19 9.17
N LEU A 232 -0.18 -17.54 10.20
CA LEU A 232 0.04 -18.09 11.54
C LEU A 232 -0.53 -17.11 12.58
N SER A 233 -0.58 -17.55 13.84
CA SER A 233 -0.94 -16.69 14.98
C SER A 233 -0.16 -17.11 16.20
N PHE A 234 0.32 -16.16 16.98
CA PHE A 234 0.90 -16.44 18.29
C PHE A 234 -0.14 -16.44 19.43
N GLY A 235 -1.44 -16.49 19.07
CA GLY A 235 -2.54 -16.67 20.02
C GLY A 235 -2.93 -15.41 20.79
N GLN A 236 -2.46 -14.23 20.35
CA GLN A 236 -2.78 -12.92 20.95
C GLN A 236 -3.33 -11.98 19.89
N THR A 237 -4.05 -10.95 20.33
CA THR A 237 -4.58 -9.89 19.46
C THR A 237 -3.77 -8.60 19.52
N GLU A 238 -2.70 -8.57 20.32
CA GLU A 238 -1.83 -7.41 20.43
C GLU A 238 -1.03 -7.19 19.14
N PRO A 239 -0.87 -5.95 18.69
CA PRO A 239 -0.06 -5.67 17.52
C PRO A 239 1.42 -5.95 17.80
N ALA A 240 2.08 -6.55 16.82
CA ALA A 240 3.53 -6.77 16.89
C ALA A 240 4.29 -5.44 16.81
N GLN A 241 5.30 -5.30 17.69
CA GLN A 241 6.24 -4.18 17.69
C GLN A 241 7.56 -4.53 17.00
N GLY A 242 7.90 -5.81 16.94
CA GLY A 242 9.07 -6.33 16.27
C GLY A 242 8.87 -7.78 15.88
N ILE A 243 9.55 -8.22 14.83
CA ILE A 243 9.72 -9.62 14.47
C ILE A 243 11.17 -9.85 14.08
N HIS A 244 11.69 -11.00 14.45
CA HIS A 244 13.01 -11.45 14.02
C HIS A 244 12.99 -12.94 13.73
N ALA A 245 13.57 -13.33 12.61
CA ALA A 245 13.67 -14.70 12.16
C ALA A 245 15.13 -15.09 11.96
N THR A 246 15.53 -16.26 12.45
CA THR A 246 16.85 -16.83 12.17
C THR A 246 16.80 -17.88 11.08
N ASP A 247 15.68 -18.58 10.97
CA ASP A 247 15.42 -19.60 9.95
C ASP A 247 13.90 -19.89 9.83
N ILE A 248 13.54 -20.94 9.09
CA ILE A 248 12.15 -21.35 8.85
C ILE A 248 11.43 -21.82 10.12
N SER A 249 12.16 -22.28 11.13
CA SER A 249 11.61 -22.83 12.36
C SER A 249 11.67 -21.86 13.53
N ASN A 250 12.67 -20.99 13.53
CA ASN A 250 12.98 -20.14 14.66
C ASN A 250 12.70 -18.67 14.39
N ALA A 251 11.79 -18.11 15.16
CA ALA A 251 11.46 -16.68 15.12
C ALA A 251 10.96 -16.21 16.50
N TRP A 252 10.99 -14.89 16.71
CA TRP A 252 10.32 -14.27 17.85
C TRP A 252 9.60 -12.98 17.45
N VAL A 253 8.51 -12.72 18.15
CA VAL A 253 7.68 -11.51 18.01
C VAL A 253 7.68 -10.78 19.34
N THR A 254 7.97 -9.49 19.33
CA THR A 254 7.78 -8.60 20.48
C THR A 254 6.48 -7.84 20.34
N THR A 255 5.75 -7.63 21.43
CA THR A 255 4.50 -6.89 21.48
C THR A 255 4.62 -5.66 22.37
N LEU A 256 3.54 -4.87 22.46
CA LEU A 256 3.37 -3.88 23.52
C LEU A 256 3.47 -4.57 24.89
N TYR A 257 3.76 -3.83 25.96
CA TYR A 257 3.79 -4.30 27.35
C TYR A 257 4.91 -5.29 27.67
N ALA A 258 6.07 -5.13 27.05
CA ALA A 258 7.28 -5.90 27.33
C ALA A 258 7.07 -7.43 27.32
N THR A 259 6.36 -7.90 26.34
CA THR A 259 6.13 -9.33 26.12
C THR A 259 6.76 -9.75 24.79
N ALA A 260 7.34 -10.93 24.75
CA ALA A 260 7.79 -11.57 23.52
C ALA A 260 7.25 -12.98 23.40
N TYR A 261 7.13 -13.45 22.19
CA TYR A 261 6.73 -14.82 21.86
C TYR A 261 7.79 -15.42 20.96
N VAL A 262 8.26 -16.61 21.32
CA VAL A 262 9.34 -17.34 20.62
C VAL A 262 8.78 -18.64 20.09
N THR A 263 9.03 -18.94 18.83
CA THR A 263 8.77 -20.25 18.24
C THR A 263 10.09 -20.94 17.86
N LYS A 264 10.09 -22.27 17.93
CA LYS A 264 11.20 -23.16 17.50
C LYS A 264 10.72 -24.26 16.55
N ASP A 265 9.47 -24.19 16.15
CA ASP A 265 8.79 -25.20 15.32
C ASP A 265 8.03 -24.59 14.13
N GLY A 266 8.47 -23.43 13.71
CA GLY A 266 7.91 -22.73 12.55
C GLY A 266 6.56 -22.09 12.82
N GLY A 267 6.28 -21.70 14.05
CA GLY A 267 5.06 -21.00 14.44
C GLY A 267 3.90 -21.91 14.80
N SER A 268 4.13 -23.23 14.91
CA SER A 268 3.11 -24.18 15.37
C SER A 268 2.82 -24.00 16.85
N GLN A 269 3.86 -23.67 17.63
CA GLN A 269 3.75 -23.32 19.03
C GLN A 269 4.60 -22.08 19.35
N TRP A 270 4.14 -21.30 20.34
CA TRP A 270 4.80 -20.09 20.80
C TRP A 270 4.98 -20.10 22.31
N SER A 271 6.21 -19.90 22.76
CA SER A 271 6.55 -19.74 24.18
C SER A 271 6.60 -18.25 24.53
N ARG A 272 5.92 -17.88 25.61
CA ARG A 272 5.87 -16.48 26.05
C ARG A 272 7.07 -16.15 26.93
N ILE A 273 7.74 -15.04 26.66
CA ILE A 273 8.73 -14.40 27.53
C ILE A 273 8.06 -13.20 28.20
N VAL A 274 8.19 -13.10 29.51
CA VAL A 274 7.67 -11.96 30.28
C VAL A 274 8.85 -11.21 30.87
N ALA A 275 8.92 -9.90 30.60
CA ALA A 275 9.90 -9.02 31.21
C ALA A 275 9.67 -8.89 32.74
N PRO A 276 10.70 -8.53 33.51
CA PRO A 276 10.55 -8.12 34.90
C PRO A 276 9.55 -6.98 35.07
N ALA A 277 8.92 -6.90 36.24
CA ALA A 277 7.96 -5.83 36.55
C ALA A 277 8.62 -4.47 36.40
N GLY A 278 7.85 -3.50 35.85
CA GLY A 278 8.36 -2.15 35.55
C GLY A 278 8.98 -2.00 34.16
N SER A 279 9.05 -3.07 33.34
CA SER A 279 9.52 -2.99 31.96
C SER A 279 8.36 -2.62 31.01
N PHE A 280 8.65 -1.82 29.95
CA PHE A 280 7.68 -1.50 28.92
C PHE A 280 8.01 -2.09 27.56
N LYS A 281 9.28 -2.52 27.35
CA LYS A 281 9.77 -2.99 26.05
C LYS A 281 10.84 -4.05 26.21
N LEU A 282 10.89 -5.00 25.29
CA LEU A 282 11.98 -5.96 25.17
C LEU A 282 12.81 -5.65 23.92
N ALA A 283 14.14 -5.70 24.08
CA ALA A 283 15.09 -5.68 22.97
C ALA A 283 15.77 -7.07 22.89
N MET A 284 15.60 -7.72 21.73
CA MET A 284 16.16 -9.05 21.48
C MET A 284 17.47 -8.91 20.69
N VAL A 285 18.55 -9.46 21.20
CA VAL A 285 19.86 -9.53 20.52
C VAL A 285 19.99 -10.87 19.79
N SER A 286 19.47 -11.91 20.39
CA SER A 286 19.39 -13.27 19.81
C SER A 286 18.17 -14.01 20.39
N GLY A 287 17.96 -15.26 19.99
CA GLY A 287 16.89 -16.10 20.55
C GLY A 287 17.00 -16.38 22.05
N THR A 288 18.14 -16.08 22.69
CA THR A 288 18.36 -16.26 24.10
C THR A 288 18.83 -15.00 24.82
N ASP A 289 19.33 -14.01 24.11
CA ASP A 289 19.87 -12.77 24.66
C ASP A 289 18.82 -11.65 24.55
N VAL A 290 18.26 -11.25 25.68
CA VAL A 290 17.09 -10.37 25.79
C VAL A 290 17.35 -9.30 26.84
N TRP A 291 17.05 -8.07 26.50
CA TRP A 291 17.12 -6.92 27.41
C TRP A 291 15.71 -6.36 27.65
N ALA A 292 15.45 -5.93 28.87
CA ALA A 292 14.21 -5.27 29.23
C ALA A 292 14.45 -3.78 29.51
N LEU A 293 13.66 -2.91 28.86
CA LEU A 293 13.72 -1.48 29.07
C LEU A 293 12.64 -1.07 30.08
N PRO A 294 12.99 -0.35 31.15
CA PRO A 294 12.05 0.07 32.18
C PRO A 294 11.05 1.11 31.66
N TYR A 295 9.87 1.10 32.24
CA TYR A 295 8.83 2.11 32.01
C TYR A 295 9.16 3.33 32.85
N TYR A 296 9.12 4.47 32.30
CA TYR A 296 9.38 5.76 32.96
C TYR A 296 10.10 5.75 34.31
N ASN A 297 10.93 6.66 34.49
CA ASN A 297 11.79 7.02 35.56
C ASN A 297 11.22 6.86 36.98
N ASP A 298 11.49 5.74 37.56
CA ASP A 298 11.29 5.45 38.99
C ASP A 298 12.62 5.51 39.80
N GLY A 299 13.69 6.07 39.20
CA GLY A 299 15.03 6.06 39.75
C GLY A 299 15.83 4.78 39.41
N THR A 300 15.39 4.03 38.41
CA THR A 300 16.07 2.80 37.94
C THR A 300 17.47 3.14 37.43
N THR A 301 18.47 2.46 37.99
CA THR A 301 19.89 2.60 37.62
C THR A 301 20.43 1.38 36.87
N THR A 302 19.55 0.44 36.52
CA THR A 302 19.93 -0.84 35.90
C THR A 302 18.97 -1.20 34.78
N LEU A 303 19.46 -1.99 33.81
CA LEU A 303 18.66 -2.68 32.79
C LEU A 303 18.66 -4.18 33.06
N PRO A 304 17.50 -4.82 33.19
CA PRO A 304 17.44 -6.26 33.25
C PRO A 304 17.92 -6.90 31.95
N HIS A 305 18.82 -7.85 32.03
CA HIS A 305 19.40 -8.61 30.92
C HIS A 305 19.27 -10.11 31.18
N SER A 306 18.86 -10.86 30.20
CA SER A 306 18.76 -12.31 30.19
C SER A 306 19.57 -12.90 29.05
N VAL A 307 20.27 -14.00 29.29
CA VAL A 307 20.99 -14.78 28.26
C VAL A 307 20.39 -16.17 28.04
N ASP A 308 19.25 -16.45 28.68
CA ASP A 308 18.55 -17.73 28.66
C ASP A 308 17.07 -17.61 28.21
N ALA A 309 16.80 -16.67 27.32
CA ALA A 309 15.46 -16.39 26.79
C ALA A 309 14.44 -15.94 27.87
N GLY A 310 14.87 -15.14 28.82
CA GLY A 310 14.01 -14.57 29.86
C GLY A 310 13.65 -15.48 31.00
N VAL A 311 14.36 -16.64 31.16
CA VAL A 311 14.18 -17.56 32.30
C VAL A 311 14.79 -16.94 33.54
N THR A 312 16.00 -16.39 33.44
CA THR A 312 16.66 -15.63 34.50
C THR A 312 17.05 -14.23 34.00
N TRP A 313 17.05 -13.27 34.92
CA TRP A 313 17.37 -11.88 34.65
C TRP A 313 18.46 -11.39 35.60
N MET A 314 19.42 -10.66 35.05
CA MET A 314 20.50 -10.01 35.79
C MET A 314 20.43 -8.48 35.52
N ASP A 315 20.68 -7.69 36.56
CA ASP A 315 20.70 -6.24 36.41
C ASP A 315 22.06 -5.74 35.91
N VAL A 316 22.08 -5.01 34.85
CA VAL A 316 23.23 -4.35 34.23
C VAL A 316 23.14 -2.85 34.50
N ALA A 317 24.22 -2.23 34.96
CA ALA A 317 24.24 -0.81 35.33
C ALA A 317 23.98 0.08 34.10
N LEU A 318 23.07 1.05 34.23
CA LEU A 318 22.86 2.13 33.28
C LEU A 318 24.03 3.12 33.30
N PRO A 319 24.24 3.85 32.18
CA PRO A 319 25.14 5.00 32.16
C PRO A 319 24.77 6.04 33.24
N PRO A 320 25.74 6.78 33.79
CA PRO A 320 25.45 7.78 34.82
C PRO A 320 24.63 8.94 34.25
N MET A 321 23.58 9.33 34.97
CA MET A 321 22.75 10.48 34.62
C MET A 321 23.28 11.77 35.24
N PRO A 322 23.09 12.93 34.55
CA PRO A 322 23.33 14.24 35.15
C PRO A 322 22.45 14.49 36.39
N ALA A 323 23.00 15.13 37.42
CA ALA A 323 22.22 15.43 38.61
C ALA A 323 21.05 16.37 38.29
N GLY A 324 19.85 16.05 38.80
CA GLY A 324 18.62 16.80 38.57
C GLY A 324 17.88 16.50 37.29
N PHE A 325 18.34 15.50 36.52
CA PHE A 325 17.64 14.96 35.37
C PHE A 325 17.00 13.62 35.69
N THR A 326 15.92 13.35 34.96
CA THR A 326 15.25 12.07 34.92
C THR A 326 15.35 11.51 33.50
N SER A 327 15.40 10.21 33.31
CA SER A 327 15.54 9.61 31.99
C SER A 327 14.39 8.68 31.68
N SER A 328 14.10 8.56 30.39
CA SER A 328 13.20 7.54 29.83
C SER A 328 13.96 6.81 28.72
N PRO A 329 14.40 5.54 28.94
CA PRO A 329 14.97 4.74 27.87
C PRO A 329 14.00 4.63 26.71
N GLN A 330 14.48 4.81 25.48
CA GLN A 330 13.66 4.77 24.29
C GLN A 330 13.93 3.53 23.47
N GLU A 331 15.20 3.25 23.23
CA GLU A 331 15.61 2.17 22.34
C GLU A 331 16.97 1.59 22.75
N LEU A 332 17.10 0.29 22.60
CA LEU A 332 18.36 -0.44 22.74
C LEU A 332 18.56 -1.28 21.47
N GLN A 333 19.69 -1.10 20.80
CA GLN A 333 20.09 -1.81 19.59
C GLN A 333 21.42 -2.51 19.82
N PHE A 334 21.60 -3.69 19.24
CA PHE A 334 22.89 -4.35 19.13
C PHE A 334 23.13 -4.74 17.67
N VAL A 335 24.33 -4.47 17.18
CA VAL A 335 24.75 -4.86 15.81
C VAL A 335 25.51 -6.17 15.80
N ASP A 336 26.07 -6.54 16.96
CA ASP A 336 26.71 -7.83 17.24
C ASP A 336 26.62 -8.14 18.74
N ALA A 337 27.26 -9.23 19.18
CA ALA A 337 27.22 -9.65 20.58
C ALA A 337 27.83 -8.64 21.57
N SER A 338 28.62 -7.67 21.11
CA SER A 338 29.37 -6.75 21.97
C SER A 338 28.98 -5.28 21.79
N ASN A 339 28.68 -4.91 20.54
CA ASN A 339 28.46 -3.51 20.17
C ASN A 339 26.97 -3.15 20.18
N GLY A 340 26.62 -2.21 21.04
CA GLY A 340 25.23 -1.75 21.21
C GLY A 340 25.12 -0.24 21.37
N LEU A 341 23.90 0.23 21.18
CA LEU A 341 23.48 1.63 21.34
C LEU A 341 22.22 1.70 22.18
N LEU A 342 22.29 2.45 23.27
CA LEU A 342 21.16 2.78 24.12
C LEU A 342 20.80 4.26 23.91
N THR A 343 19.53 4.54 23.64
CA THR A 343 19.03 5.90 23.55
C THR A 343 17.99 6.16 24.62
N TRP A 344 17.97 7.36 25.15
CA TRP A 344 16.95 7.82 26.09
C TRP A 344 16.65 9.30 25.98
N THR A 345 15.54 9.73 26.55
CA THR A 345 15.20 11.13 26.71
C THR A 345 15.50 11.55 28.16
N GLU A 346 16.29 12.60 28.35
CA GLU A 346 16.54 13.25 29.62
C GLU A 346 15.57 14.42 29.81
N PHE A 347 14.98 14.52 31.00
CA PHE A 347 14.11 15.63 31.41
C PHE A 347 14.65 16.23 32.70
N GLY A 348 14.86 17.53 32.75
CA GLY A 348 15.34 18.15 33.94
C GLY A 348 15.50 19.66 33.82
N LEU A 349 15.86 20.29 34.95
CA LEU A 349 16.16 21.71 35.01
C LEU A 349 17.63 21.91 34.61
N ASP A 350 17.86 22.57 33.48
CA ASP A 350 19.20 22.95 33.08
C ASP A 350 19.72 24.02 34.00
N SER A 351 20.81 23.74 34.74
CA SER A 351 21.38 24.64 35.75
C SER A 351 21.95 25.91 35.17
N SER A 352 22.28 25.91 33.86
CA SER A 352 22.84 27.09 33.18
C SER A 352 21.77 28.06 32.67
N SER A 353 20.67 27.50 32.13
CA SER A 353 19.56 28.28 31.57
C SER A 353 18.40 28.48 32.56
N GLN A 354 18.37 27.74 33.67
CA GLN A 354 17.25 27.69 34.62
C GLN A 354 15.90 27.32 33.97
N MET A 355 15.93 26.59 32.83
CA MET A 355 14.74 26.14 32.13
C MET A 355 14.64 24.62 32.17
N PHE A 356 13.40 24.11 32.22
CA PHE A 356 13.15 22.68 31.97
C PHE A 356 13.48 22.36 30.53
N VAL A 357 14.37 21.42 30.34
CA VAL A 357 14.80 20.94 29.02
C VAL A 357 14.50 19.46 28.86
N SER A 358 14.22 19.08 27.61
CA SER A 358 14.15 17.70 27.16
C SER A 358 15.27 17.48 26.17
N ARG A 359 16.13 16.49 26.42
CA ARG A 359 17.25 16.13 25.54
C ARG A 359 17.15 14.67 25.14
N TYR A 360 17.38 14.39 23.88
CA TYR A 360 17.54 13.03 23.38
C TYR A 360 19.03 12.71 23.35
N VAL A 361 19.45 11.69 24.09
CA VAL A 361 20.86 11.32 24.25
C VAL A 361 21.07 9.86 23.86
N ALA A 362 22.30 9.53 23.44
CA ALA A 362 22.70 8.20 23.06
C ALA A 362 23.98 7.79 23.78
N TRP A 363 24.07 6.52 24.12
CA TRP A 363 25.21 5.86 24.73
C TRP A 363 25.54 4.59 23.98
N ARG A 364 26.79 4.33 23.73
CA ARG A 364 27.24 3.12 23.08
C ARG A 364 28.02 2.22 24.04
N THR A 365 27.94 0.94 23.79
CA THR A 365 28.76 -0.10 24.44
C THR A 365 29.55 -0.87 23.40
N SER A 366 30.73 -1.38 23.77
CA SER A 366 31.54 -2.31 22.98
C SER A 366 31.84 -3.61 23.76
N ASP A 367 31.22 -3.78 24.93
CA ASP A 367 31.44 -4.87 25.86
C ASP A 367 30.13 -5.46 26.40
N ARG A 368 29.09 -5.49 25.58
CA ARG A 368 27.75 -6.00 25.90
C ARG A 368 27.11 -5.29 27.09
N GLY A 369 27.25 -3.96 27.16
CA GLY A 369 26.60 -3.15 28.21
C GLY A 369 27.32 -3.13 29.57
N VAL A 370 28.47 -3.76 29.69
CA VAL A 370 29.29 -3.68 30.94
C VAL A 370 29.78 -2.26 31.19
N SER A 371 30.12 -1.57 30.10
CA SER A 371 30.45 -0.14 30.15
C SER A 371 29.77 0.62 29.00
N TRP A 372 29.53 1.90 29.23
CA TRP A 372 28.86 2.78 28.29
C TRP A 372 29.64 4.06 28.06
N GLN A 373 29.74 4.49 26.81
CA GLN A 373 30.36 5.76 26.39
C GLN A 373 29.28 6.69 25.80
N ALA A 374 29.28 7.93 26.21
CA ALA A 374 28.37 8.93 25.65
C ALA A 374 28.68 9.17 24.16
N VAL A 375 27.64 9.19 23.35
CA VAL A 375 27.69 9.62 21.96
C VAL A 375 27.59 11.13 21.90
N GLY A 376 28.48 11.80 21.19
CA GLY A 376 28.47 13.26 21.03
C GLY A 376 27.17 13.75 20.40
N ALA A 377 26.68 14.90 20.83
CA ALA A 377 25.48 15.49 20.25
C ALA A 377 25.70 15.91 18.80
N PRO A 378 24.79 15.57 17.87
CA PRO A 378 24.89 16.03 16.50
C PRO A 378 24.67 17.55 16.40
N PRO A 379 25.29 18.24 15.40
CA PRO A 379 25.03 19.66 15.16
C PRO A 379 23.54 19.95 14.96
N GLY A 380 23.06 21.06 15.55
CA GLY A 380 21.65 21.47 15.45
C GLY A 380 20.76 21.01 16.60
N GLY A 381 21.31 20.27 17.58
CA GLY A 381 20.59 19.84 18.78
C GLY A 381 19.79 18.55 18.59
N ALA A 382 19.44 17.92 19.70
CA ALA A 382 18.99 16.54 19.75
C ALA A 382 17.53 16.41 20.25
N SER A 383 16.57 17.13 19.71
CA SER A 383 15.16 16.90 20.04
C SER A 383 14.47 16.02 19.00
N GLY A 384 14.04 14.82 19.41
CA GLY A 384 13.28 13.89 18.57
C GLY A 384 14.11 13.12 17.55
N ASN A 385 15.37 12.83 17.83
CA ASN A 385 16.29 12.15 16.90
C ASN A 385 16.12 10.64 16.90
N SER A 386 16.15 10.05 15.72
CA SER A 386 16.26 8.61 15.53
C SER A 386 17.72 8.24 15.26
N TYR A 387 18.36 7.56 16.19
CA TYR A 387 19.72 7.04 16.03
C TYR A 387 19.72 5.62 15.50
N ARG A 388 20.69 5.28 14.67
CA ARG A 388 20.94 3.90 14.21
C ARG A 388 22.42 3.59 14.30
N LEU A 389 22.75 2.52 15.01
CA LEU A 389 24.09 1.92 14.99
C LEU A 389 24.16 0.93 13.83
N VAL A 390 25.15 1.03 12.99
CA VAL A 390 25.33 0.18 11.79
C VAL A 390 26.44 -0.84 11.98
N ASP A 391 27.52 -0.40 12.59
CA ASP A 391 28.67 -1.21 12.99
C ASP A 391 29.30 -0.60 14.26
N ALA A 392 30.42 -1.16 14.70
CA ALA A 392 31.09 -0.70 15.93
C ALA A 392 31.43 0.80 15.97
N THR A 393 31.50 1.49 14.83
CA THR A 393 31.96 2.87 14.72
C THR A 393 31.00 3.77 13.96
N THR A 394 30.15 3.23 13.10
CA THR A 394 29.27 3.99 12.21
C THR A 394 27.88 4.16 12.80
N LEU A 395 27.45 5.41 12.94
CA LEU A 395 26.10 5.79 13.37
C LEU A 395 25.47 6.73 12.33
N PHE A 396 24.16 6.65 12.26
CA PHE A 396 23.34 7.65 11.57
C PHE A 396 22.33 8.24 12.54
N VAL A 397 21.93 9.48 12.29
CA VAL A 397 20.89 10.18 13.06
C VAL A 397 20.07 11.07 12.15
N SER A 398 18.76 11.10 12.35
CA SER A 398 17.86 12.06 11.70
C SER A 398 16.88 12.63 12.70
N SER A 399 16.40 13.85 12.45
CA SER A 399 15.27 14.45 13.15
C SER A 399 14.31 15.10 12.16
N PHE A 400 13.15 15.56 12.65
CA PHE A 400 12.21 16.30 11.81
C PHE A 400 12.73 17.68 11.34
N VAL A 401 13.79 18.20 11.98
CA VAL A 401 14.30 19.56 11.74
C VAL A 401 15.74 19.59 11.26
N THR A 402 16.48 18.48 11.36
CA THR A 402 17.86 18.39 10.89
C THR A 402 17.98 17.38 9.75
N PRO A 403 18.92 17.59 8.79
CA PRO A 403 19.22 16.62 7.78
C PRO A 403 19.70 15.28 8.38
N LEU A 404 19.73 14.22 7.58
CA LEU A 404 20.39 12.99 7.98
C LEU A 404 21.88 13.25 8.21
N GLN A 405 22.40 12.81 9.34
CA GLN A 405 23.81 12.98 9.72
C GLN A 405 24.45 11.62 9.96
N ARG A 406 25.75 11.54 9.68
CA ARG A 406 26.57 10.34 9.84
C ARG A 406 27.77 10.62 10.73
N SER A 407 28.07 9.68 11.59
CA SER A 407 29.35 9.54 12.29
C SER A 407 30.06 8.27 11.83
N SER A 408 31.38 8.31 11.73
CA SER A 408 32.24 7.14 11.43
C SER A 408 33.26 6.87 12.54
N ASP A 409 33.18 7.58 13.68
CA ASP A 409 34.11 7.52 14.79
C ASP A 409 33.38 7.22 16.12
N GLY A 410 32.25 6.53 16.05
CA GLY A 410 31.46 6.15 17.21
C GLY A 410 30.68 7.31 17.83
N GLY A 411 30.38 8.33 17.07
CA GLY A 411 29.58 9.47 17.50
C GLY A 411 30.41 10.62 18.09
N ALA A 412 31.73 10.61 17.94
CA ALA A 412 32.56 11.72 18.39
C ALA A 412 32.44 12.94 17.47
N THR A 413 32.36 12.70 16.16
CA THR A 413 32.09 13.75 15.15
C THR A 413 30.94 13.38 14.23
N TRP A 414 30.24 14.39 13.69
CA TRP A 414 29.09 14.23 12.83
C TRP A 414 29.21 15.06 11.55
N HIS A 415 28.75 14.51 10.43
CA HIS A 415 28.72 15.16 9.14
C HIS A 415 27.34 15.03 8.52
N ASP A 416 26.86 16.11 7.89
CA ASP A 416 25.61 16.08 7.13
C ASP A 416 25.73 15.14 5.93
N VAL A 417 24.70 14.32 5.74
CA VAL A 417 24.55 13.47 4.55
C VAL A 417 23.65 14.23 3.56
N PRO A 418 24.19 14.68 2.40
CA PRO A 418 23.39 15.42 1.44
C PRO A 418 22.30 14.54 0.85
N LEU A 419 21.04 14.97 0.95
CA LEU A 419 19.89 14.26 0.43
C LEU A 419 19.33 15.00 -0.79
N PRO A 420 18.99 14.31 -1.89
CA PRO A 420 18.43 14.93 -3.09
C PRO A 420 16.95 15.27 -2.93
N MET A 421 16.56 15.79 -1.76
CA MET A 421 15.16 16.10 -1.45
C MET A 421 14.78 17.49 -1.94
N ILE A 422 13.48 17.66 -2.27
CA ILE A 422 12.93 19.00 -2.54
C ILE A 422 12.97 19.79 -1.23
N ALA A 423 13.22 21.08 -1.31
CA ALA A 423 13.47 21.98 -0.17
C ALA A 423 12.40 21.99 0.95
N SER A 424 11.22 21.41 0.73
CA SER A 424 10.12 21.29 1.70
C SER A 424 9.92 19.88 2.26
N ALA A 425 10.72 18.88 1.81
CA ALA A 425 10.56 17.51 2.27
C ALA A 425 11.49 17.23 3.47
N PHE A 426 10.99 16.46 4.43
CA PHE A 426 11.75 15.96 5.58
C PHE A 426 11.97 14.45 5.44
N VAL A 427 12.95 13.92 6.18
CA VAL A 427 13.16 12.46 6.29
C VAL A 427 12.01 11.88 7.12
N ALA A 428 11.13 11.13 6.48
CA ALA A 428 10.02 10.45 7.16
C ALA A 428 10.49 9.17 7.86
N SER A 429 11.38 8.42 7.21
CA SER A 429 12.03 7.24 7.78
C SER A 429 13.34 6.95 7.05
N TYR A 430 14.22 6.21 7.70
CA TYR A 430 15.41 5.66 7.05
C TYR A 430 15.76 4.31 7.63
N GLU A 431 16.39 3.48 6.80
CA GLU A 431 16.91 2.17 7.19
C GLU A 431 18.35 2.02 6.72
N THR A 432 19.18 1.49 7.60
CA THR A 432 20.61 1.31 7.37
C THR A 432 20.94 -0.17 7.28
N PHE A 433 21.58 -0.60 6.19
CA PHE A 433 22.01 -1.99 5.98
C PHE A 433 23.51 -2.16 6.22
N THR A 434 24.29 -1.21 5.73
CA THR A 434 25.72 -1.11 5.97
C THR A 434 26.12 0.37 6.08
N ALA A 435 27.35 0.65 6.49
CA ALA A 435 27.89 2.00 6.51
C ALA A 435 27.85 2.73 5.14
N GLN A 436 27.72 1.97 4.05
CA GLN A 436 27.66 2.49 2.68
C GLN A 436 26.25 2.46 2.10
N ARG A 437 25.35 1.63 2.65
CA ARG A 437 24.04 1.37 2.05
C ARG A 437 22.91 1.73 2.98
N LEU A 438 22.07 2.66 2.52
CA LEU A 438 20.89 3.15 3.22
C LEU A 438 19.72 3.34 2.26
N ILE A 439 18.52 3.18 2.79
CA ILE A 439 17.28 3.68 2.17
C ILE A 439 16.76 4.83 3.02
N VAL A 440 16.31 5.90 2.35
CA VAL A 440 15.62 7.03 2.97
C VAL A 440 14.28 7.21 2.29
N THR A 441 13.24 7.38 3.09
CA THR A 441 11.90 7.76 2.60
C THR A 441 11.63 9.20 3.03
N ASP A 442 11.25 10.07 2.10
CA ASP A 442 10.85 11.44 2.41
C ASP A 442 9.37 11.55 2.78
N GLY A 443 8.96 12.71 3.29
CA GLY A 443 7.59 12.99 3.68
C GLY A 443 6.55 12.90 2.55
N ASN A 444 7.00 12.80 1.30
CA ASN A 444 6.17 12.61 0.11
C ASN A 444 6.14 11.14 -0.37
N GLY A 445 6.70 10.21 0.41
CA GLY A 445 6.74 8.78 0.10
C GLY A 445 7.74 8.41 -1.00
N ARG A 446 8.67 9.31 -1.38
CA ARG A 446 9.75 8.96 -2.30
C ARG A 446 10.83 8.17 -1.57
N VAL A 447 11.32 7.14 -2.22
CA VAL A 447 12.33 6.24 -1.68
C VAL A 447 13.64 6.45 -2.42
N TYR A 448 14.70 6.75 -1.67
CA TYR A 448 16.05 6.97 -2.19
C TYR A 448 16.98 5.90 -1.62
N LEU A 449 17.83 5.33 -2.47
CA LEU A 449 18.89 4.41 -2.08
C LEU A 449 20.25 5.03 -2.33
N THR A 450 21.14 4.91 -1.36
CA THR A 450 22.58 5.12 -1.53
C THR A 450 23.34 3.80 -1.38
N THR A 451 24.45 3.66 -2.07
CA THR A 451 25.41 2.53 -1.95
C THR A 451 26.84 3.02 -1.66
N ASP A 452 27.00 4.31 -1.41
CA ASP A 452 28.27 4.99 -1.14
C ASP A 452 28.25 5.84 0.14
N GLY A 453 27.34 5.49 1.07
CA GLY A 453 27.23 6.14 2.36
C GLY A 453 26.58 7.52 2.33
N GLY A 454 25.83 7.81 1.26
CA GLY A 454 25.10 9.07 1.08
C GLY A 454 25.84 10.10 0.22
N ALA A 455 26.95 9.74 -0.42
CA ALA A 455 27.63 10.63 -1.35
C ALA A 455 26.80 10.82 -2.64
N THR A 456 26.14 9.76 -3.11
CA THR A 456 25.17 9.80 -4.21
C THR A 456 23.89 9.04 -3.84
N TRP A 457 22.78 9.48 -4.44
CA TRP A 457 21.47 8.89 -4.18
C TRP A 457 20.74 8.57 -5.48
N ASN A 458 20.13 7.41 -5.52
CA ASN A 458 19.28 6.96 -6.61
C ASN A 458 17.83 6.93 -6.16
N LEU A 459 16.95 7.64 -6.85
CA LEU A 459 15.50 7.55 -6.63
C LEU A 459 15.01 6.16 -7.04
N ARG A 460 14.39 5.42 -6.12
CA ARG A 460 13.92 4.04 -6.32
C ARG A 460 12.40 3.94 -6.43
N ALA A 461 11.69 4.79 -5.72
CA ALA A 461 10.26 4.95 -5.91
C ALA A 461 10.00 6.45 -5.98
N ALA A 462 9.44 6.86 -7.08
CA ALA A 462 9.02 8.24 -7.26
C ALA A 462 7.76 8.49 -6.46
N GLY A 463 7.65 8.23 -5.19
CA GLY A 463 6.43 8.49 -4.41
C GLY A 463 5.40 9.31 -5.18
N GLY A 464 4.16 9.16 -5.06
CA GLY A 464 3.20 9.82 -5.95
C GLY A 464 3.58 11.29 -6.15
N THR A 465 4.00 11.66 -7.35
CA THR A 465 4.32 13.06 -7.72
C THR A 465 3.09 13.97 -7.67
N ALA A 466 1.93 13.40 -7.39
CA ALA A 466 0.76 14.14 -6.92
C ALA A 466 0.71 13.98 -5.39
N SER A 467 1.31 14.92 -4.67
CA SER A 467 1.11 15.09 -3.22
C SER A 467 -0.35 15.44 -2.88
N ALA A 468 -1.17 15.72 -3.87
CA ALA A 468 -2.58 15.98 -3.71
C ALA A 468 -3.39 14.73 -4.05
N GLY A 469 -4.29 14.35 -3.15
CA GLY A 469 -5.28 13.31 -3.41
C GLY A 469 -6.10 13.61 -4.67
N LEU A 470 -6.44 12.59 -5.41
CA LEU A 470 -7.30 12.71 -6.59
C LEU A 470 -8.77 12.75 -6.15
N ASN A 471 -9.49 13.76 -6.59
CA ASN A 471 -10.90 13.97 -6.26
C ASN A 471 -11.87 13.46 -7.31
N SER A 472 -11.37 13.18 -8.52
CA SER A 472 -12.22 12.67 -9.60
C SER A 472 -11.43 11.97 -10.69
N ILE A 473 -12.09 11.02 -11.35
CA ILE A 473 -11.59 10.30 -12.51
C ILE A 473 -12.68 10.26 -13.59
N TRP A 474 -12.29 10.34 -14.86
CA TRP A 474 -13.18 10.26 -16.01
C TRP A 474 -12.48 9.54 -17.16
N PHE A 475 -13.15 8.59 -17.76
CA PHE A 475 -12.69 7.92 -18.98
C PHE A 475 -13.64 8.20 -20.14
N PHE A 476 -13.08 8.45 -21.32
CA PHE A 476 -13.82 8.67 -22.56
C PHE A 476 -14.10 7.35 -23.29
N ASP A 477 -13.22 6.39 -23.09
CA ASP A 477 -13.29 5.02 -23.56
C ASP A 477 -12.36 4.15 -22.67
N SER A 478 -12.20 2.87 -22.98
CA SER A 478 -11.32 1.97 -22.21
C SER A 478 -9.83 2.34 -22.23
N ARG A 479 -9.40 3.29 -23.03
CA ARG A 479 -7.99 3.70 -23.21
C ARG A 479 -7.69 5.13 -22.80
N GLU A 480 -8.55 6.09 -23.18
CA GLU A 480 -8.31 7.51 -22.92
C GLU A 480 -9.07 7.99 -21.68
N GLY A 481 -8.32 8.52 -20.71
CA GLY A 481 -8.90 9.03 -19.47
C GLY A 481 -8.10 10.17 -18.85
N MET A 482 -8.71 10.79 -17.82
CA MET A 482 -8.10 11.86 -17.04
C MET A 482 -8.48 11.73 -15.56
N ALA A 483 -7.61 12.19 -14.66
CA ALA A 483 -7.91 12.36 -13.26
C ALA A 483 -7.47 13.74 -12.77
N LEU A 484 -8.25 14.31 -11.86
CA LEU A 484 -8.05 15.66 -11.31
C LEU A 484 -7.75 15.56 -9.82
N ALA A 485 -6.84 16.40 -9.34
CA ALA A 485 -6.44 16.49 -7.93
C ALA A 485 -7.01 17.73 -7.26
N TYR A 486 -7.02 17.71 -5.91
CA TYR A 486 -7.48 18.83 -5.08
C TYR A 486 -6.67 20.12 -5.27
N ASP A 487 -5.38 20.00 -5.63
CA ASP A 487 -4.49 21.14 -5.88
C ASP A 487 -4.62 21.74 -7.30
N GLY A 488 -5.52 21.19 -8.12
CA GLY A 488 -5.72 21.61 -9.49
C GLY A 488 -4.79 20.92 -10.50
N SER A 489 -3.89 20.05 -10.07
CA SER A 489 -3.10 19.23 -10.99
C SER A 489 -3.97 18.17 -11.66
N SER A 490 -3.54 17.71 -12.82
CA SER A 490 -4.24 16.65 -13.57
C SER A 490 -3.26 15.67 -14.19
N VAL A 491 -3.75 14.45 -14.37
CA VAL A 491 -3.01 13.41 -15.10
C VAL A 491 -3.91 12.81 -16.17
N ARG A 492 -3.30 12.38 -17.28
CA ARG A 492 -4.00 11.76 -18.42
C ARG A 492 -3.35 10.42 -18.77
N THR A 493 -4.19 9.55 -19.31
CA THR A 493 -3.77 8.26 -19.88
C THR A 493 -4.33 8.14 -21.29
N THR A 494 -3.65 7.38 -22.15
CA THR A 494 -4.09 6.98 -23.50
C THR A 494 -3.97 5.47 -23.70
N ASP A 495 -3.67 4.73 -22.64
CA ASP A 495 -3.41 3.29 -22.64
C ASP A 495 -4.20 2.52 -21.57
N GLY A 496 -5.34 3.08 -21.12
CA GLY A 496 -6.20 2.47 -20.11
C GLY A 496 -5.68 2.59 -18.68
N GLY A 497 -4.75 3.54 -18.44
CA GLY A 497 -4.17 3.77 -17.13
C GLY A 497 -2.89 2.98 -16.86
N GLN A 498 -2.32 2.32 -17.88
CA GLN A 498 -1.01 1.67 -17.74
C GLN A 498 0.08 2.72 -17.49
N THR A 499 -0.02 3.86 -18.19
CA THR A 499 0.82 5.03 -17.92
C THR A 499 -0.04 6.29 -17.73
N TRP A 500 0.43 7.18 -16.87
CA TRP A 500 -0.21 8.45 -16.56
C TRP A 500 0.81 9.58 -16.72
N ALA A 501 0.52 10.50 -17.62
CA ALA A 501 1.32 11.71 -17.84
C ALA A 501 0.69 12.89 -17.11
N SER A 502 1.51 13.74 -16.48
CA SER A 502 1.05 15.02 -15.96
C SER A 502 0.55 15.88 -17.11
N ALA A 503 -0.62 16.48 -16.93
CA ALA A 503 -1.19 17.46 -17.85
C ALA A 503 -1.22 18.82 -17.16
N THR A 504 -0.84 19.86 -17.88
CA THR A 504 -0.87 21.23 -17.36
C THR A 504 -2.32 21.74 -17.44
N PRO A 505 -3.01 21.97 -16.33
CA PRO A 505 -4.32 22.61 -16.38
C PRO A 505 -4.15 24.11 -16.70
N ALA A 506 -5.00 24.63 -17.56
CA ALA A 506 -4.98 26.02 -17.93
C ALA A 506 -5.61 26.98 -16.90
N VAL A 507 -5.95 26.51 -15.69
CA VAL A 507 -6.71 27.28 -14.67
C VAL A 507 -6.33 26.91 -13.24
N SER A 508 -6.30 27.89 -12.36
CA SER A 508 -5.79 27.84 -11.00
C SER A 508 -6.75 27.23 -9.97
N PHE A 509 -6.23 26.36 -9.12
CA PHE A 509 -6.70 25.84 -7.82
C PHE A 509 -8.12 25.23 -7.67
N GLY A 510 -8.18 23.99 -7.18
CA GLY A 510 -9.37 23.43 -6.56
C GLY A 510 -10.44 22.92 -7.52
N TRP A 511 -10.06 22.09 -8.48
CA TRP A 511 -11.01 21.47 -9.41
C TRP A 511 -11.98 20.52 -8.71
N ARG A 512 -13.25 20.55 -9.14
CA ARG A 512 -14.24 19.57 -8.72
C ARG A 512 -14.77 18.86 -9.96
N ARG A 513 -14.97 17.59 -9.86
CA ARG A 513 -15.53 16.60 -10.78
C ARG A 513 -15.86 17.09 -12.19
N PRO A 514 -15.15 16.63 -13.23
CA PRO A 514 -15.51 16.91 -14.61
C PRO A 514 -16.80 16.15 -14.96
N GLN A 515 -17.60 16.73 -15.83
CA GLN A 515 -18.69 16.06 -16.50
C GLN A 515 -18.54 16.26 -18.00
N PHE A 516 -18.77 15.22 -18.79
CA PHE A 516 -18.82 15.27 -20.24
C PHE A 516 -20.16 14.72 -20.72
N LEU A 517 -20.63 15.20 -21.87
CA LEU A 517 -21.73 14.57 -22.59
C LEU A 517 -21.33 13.16 -23.03
N ALA A 518 -22.32 12.31 -23.28
CA ALA A 518 -22.11 10.90 -23.63
C ALA A 518 -21.23 10.70 -24.88
N ASP A 519 -21.27 11.66 -25.84
CA ASP A 519 -20.43 11.66 -27.04
C ASP A 519 -19.04 12.28 -26.82
N ALA A 520 -18.75 12.70 -25.60
CA ALA A 520 -17.51 13.36 -25.19
C ALA A 520 -17.18 14.67 -25.96
N SER A 521 -18.12 15.19 -26.73
CA SER A 521 -17.93 16.40 -27.55
C SER A 521 -17.76 17.67 -26.71
N ILE A 522 -18.43 17.72 -25.56
CA ILE A 522 -18.41 18.86 -24.65
C ILE A 522 -18.26 18.37 -23.22
N GLY A 523 -17.43 19.07 -22.43
CA GLY A 523 -17.26 18.84 -21.00
C GLY A 523 -17.24 20.12 -20.19
N TRP A 524 -17.55 20.01 -18.93
CA TRP A 524 -17.51 21.09 -17.94
C TRP A 524 -16.75 20.66 -16.69
N VAL A 525 -16.19 21.63 -16.00
CA VAL A 525 -15.53 21.46 -14.72
C VAL A 525 -15.72 22.73 -13.90
N VAL A 526 -15.81 22.61 -12.57
CA VAL A 526 -15.88 23.75 -11.68
C VAL A 526 -14.56 23.94 -10.92
N SER A 527 -14.07 25.17 -10.86
CA SER A 527 -12.92 25.54 -10.02
C SER A 527 -13.31 25.78 -8.58
N GLY A 528 -12.33 25.81 -7.66
CA GLY A 528 -12.55 26.16 -6.26
C GLY A 528 -13.12 27.55 -6.03
N SER A 529 -12.93 28.48 -7.00
CA SER A 529 -13.55 29.81 -7.01
C SER A 529 -15.01 29.80 -7.47
N GLY A 530 -15.55 28.67 -7.93
CA GLY A 530 -16.91 28.56 -8.45
C GLY A 530 -17.03 28.87 -9.95
N THR A 531 -15.93 29.06 -10.66
CA THR A 531 -15.96 29.21 -12.12
C THR A 531 -16.21 27.86 -12.79
N ILE A 532 -17.27 27.75 -13.60
CA ILE A 532 -17.53 26.57 -14.40
C ILE A 532 -16.91 26.81 -15.79
N SER A 533 -15.87 26.03 -16.11
CA SER A 533 -15.17 26.11 -17.41
C SER A 533 -15.65 25.01 -18.34
N ARG A 534 -15.61 25.27 -19.65
CA ARG A 534 -16.08 24.36 -20.72
C ARG A 534 -14.89 23.86 -21.54
N SER A 535 -14.93 22.62 -21.97
CA SER A 535 -13.99 21.99 -22.89
C SER A 535 -14.73 21.41 -24.10
N THR A 536 -14.09 21.45 -25.27
CA THR A 536 -14.54 20.79 -26.52
C THR A 536 -13.49 19.85 -27.10
N ASP A 537 -12.45 19.53 -26.31
CA ASP A 537 -11.30 18.72 -26.72
C ASP A 537 -10.97 17.61 -25.68
N LYS A 538 -12.01 17.05 -25.06
CA LYS A 538 -11.89 16.02 -24.01
C LYS A 538 -11.09 16.51 -22.80
N GLY A 539 -11.23 17.78 -22.42
CA GLY A 539 -10.57 18.35 -21.25
C GLY A 539 -9.06 18.58 -21.41
N ARG A 540 -8.54 18.66 -22.65
CA ARG A 540 -7.15 19.09 -22.89
C ARG A 540 -7.00 20.58 -22.66
N THR A 541 -8.01 21.36 -23.08
CA THR A 541 -8.11 22.79 -22.77
C THR A 541 -9.47 23.11 -22.15
N TRP A 542 -9.46 24.07 -21.24
CA TRP A 542 -10.65 24.55 -20.56
C TRP A 542 -10.80 26.05 -20.75
N VAL A 543 -11.93 26.50 -21.19
CA VAL A 543 -12.24 27.92 -21.41
C VAL A 543 -13.27 28.36 -20.37
N ALA A 544 -12.91 29.33 -19.55
CA ALA A 544 -13.86 29.96 -18.63
C ALA A 544 -14.83 30.83 -19.47
N PRO A 545 -16.13 30.65 -19.31
CA PRO A 545 -17.08 31.59 -19.88
C PRO A 545 -16.89 32.97 -19.22
N GLY A 546 -17.26 34.04 -19.93
CA GLY A 546 -17.16 35.42 -19.43
C GLY A 546 -18.14 35.76 -18.29
N SER A 547 -18.79 34.78 -17.69
CA SER A 547 -19.75 34.97 -16.59
C SER A 547 -19.06 35.20 -15.25
N THR A 548 -19.75 35.87 -14.32
CA THR A 548 -19.32 36.03 -12.93
C THR A 548 -19.22 34.64 -12.26
N PRO A 549 -18.13 34.33 -11.55
CA PRO A 549 -18.01 33.07 -10.84
C PRO A 549 -19.17 32.88 -9.85
N LEU A 550 -19.71 31.65 -9.81
CA LEU A 550 -20.71 31.29 -8.82
C LEU A 550 -20.02 30.99 -7.48
N VAL A 551 -20.50 31.58 -6.39
CA VAL A 551 -19.85 31.42 -5.08
C VAL A 551 -20.13 30.05 -4.50
N GLY A 552 -19.04 29.30 -4.20
CA GLY A 552 -19.11 28.08 -3.40
C GLY A 552 -19.80 26.88 -4.07
N VAL A 553 -19.88 26.83 -5.39
CA VAL A 553 -20.47 25.69 -6.11
C VAL A 553 -19.73 24.40 -5.76
N THR A 554 -20.49 23.39 -5.35
CA THR A 554 -19.98 22.06 -4.99
C THR A 554 -20.27 20.99 -6.04
N ASP A 555 -21.34 21.15 -6.78
CA ASP A 555 -21.74 20.23 -7.85
C ASP A 555 -22.54 20.95 -8.95
N PHE A 556 -22.51 20.37 -10.14
CA PHE A 556 -23.27 20.84 -11.29
C PHE A 556 -23.66 19.65 -12.16
N HIS A 557 -24.65 19.86 -13.04
CA HIS A 557 -25.09 18.88 -14.01
C HIS A 557 -25.53 19.56 -15.31
N PHE A 558 -24.97 19.11 -16.44
CA PHE A 558 -25.45 19.45 -17.77
C PHE A 558 -26.06 18.20 -18.41
N ILE A 559 -27.28 18.31 -18.88
CA ILE A 559 -27.97 17.21 -19.55
C ILE A 559 -27.75 17.24 -21.08
N ASP A 560 -27.45 18.42 -21.61
CA ASP A 560 -27.09 18.66 -23.02
C ASP A 560 -26.09 19.83 -23.11
N ALA A 561 -25.79 20.25 -24.33
CA ALA A 561 -24.83 21.33 -24.60
C ALA A 561 -25.27 22.73 -24.10
N GLN A 562 -26.53 22.91 -23.72
CA GLN A 562 -27.12 24.18 -23.36
C GLN A 562 -27.67 24.20 -21.91
N HIS A 563 -28.36 23.14 -21.48
CA HIS A 563 -29.09 23.14 -20.21
C HIS A 563 -28.25 22.58 -19.09
N GLY A 564 -28.01 23.40 -18.05
CA GLY A 564 -27.22 23.05 -16.89
C GLY A 564 -27.79 23.62 -15.59
N TRP A 565 -27.46 22.94 -14.50
CA TRP A 565 -27.81 23.34 -13.13
C TRP A 565 -26.57 23.23 -12.23
N ALA A 566 -26.52 24.11 -11.23
CA ALA A 566 -25.43 24.10 -10.24
C ALA A 566 -25.96 24.31 -8.84
N VAL A 567 -25.26 23.77 -7.83
CA VAL A 567 -25.63 23.85 -6.44
C VAL A 567 -24.49 24.38 -5.58
N SER A 568 -24.81 25.22 -4.58
CA SER A 568 -23.90 25.76 -3.60
C SER A 568 -24.45 25.51 -2.18
N PRO A 569 -23.65 24.94 -1.23
CA PRO A 569 -24.04 24.76 0.16
C PRO A 569 -24.04 26.07 0.97
N PHE A 570 -23.41 27.12 0.44
CA PHE A 570 -23.30 28.41 1.13
C PHE A 570 -24.37 29.37 0.62
N GLY A 571 -25.61 29.14 1.03
CA GLY A 571 -26.63 30.16 0.93
C GLY A 571 -26.36 31.27 1.94
N THR A 572 -25.57 32.28 1.59
CA THR A 572 -25.52 33.53 2.34
C THR A 572 -26.79 34.34 2.07
N VAL A 573 -27.19 35.16 3.03
CA VAL A 573 -28.38 36.05 2.88
C VAL A 573 -28.24 36.83 1.56
N GLY A 574 -29.13 36.52 0.58
CA GLY A 574 -29.14 37.11 -0.75
C GLY A 574 -28.43 36.34 -1.88
N GLN A 575 -27.82 35.16 -1.60
CA GLN A 575 -27.26 34.29 -2.64
C GLN A 575 -28.08 33.00 -2.79
N ALA A 576 -28.29 32.55 -4.02
CA ALA A 576 -29.07 31.35 -4.31
C ALA A 576 -28.24 30.08 -4.02
N ALA A 577 -28.90 29.05 -3.48
CA ALA A 577 -28.31 27.71 -3.35
C ALA A 577 -28.34 26.92 -4.66
N LEU A 578 -29.22 27.29 -5.60
CA LEU A 578 -29.40 26.64 -6.90
C LEU A 578 -29.34 27.67 -8.03
N TYR A 579 -28.75 27.26 -9.15
CA TYR A 579 -28.58 28.04 -10.35
C TYR A 579 -28.97 27.22 -11.58
N THR A 580 -29.47 27.89 -12.64
CA THR A 580 -29.78 27.31 -13.95
C THR A 580 -29.07 28.04 -15.04
N SER A 581 -28.68 27.32 -16.11
CA SER A 581 -28.12 27.84 -17.34
C SER A 581 -28.86 27.24 -18.54
N VAL A 582 -29.06 28.02 -19.58
CA VAL A 582 -29.66 27.60 -20.85
C VAL A 582 -28.77 27.92 -22.07
N ASP A 583 -27.52 28.25 -21.80
CA ASP A 583 -26.52 28.67 -22.81
C ASP A 583 -25.15 27.95 -22.62
N GLY A 584 -25.20 26.73 -22.06
CA GLY A 584 -24.03 25.91 -21.86
C GLY A 584 -23.09 26.38 -20.76
N GLY A 585 -23.58 27.14 -19.79
CA GLY A 585 -22.84 27.71 -18.68
C GLY A 585 -22.22 29.08 -18.95
N SER A 586 -22.53 29.71 -20.08
CA SER A 586 -22.06 31.07 -20.41
C SER A 586 -22.71 32.11 -19.52
N SER A 587 -23.94 31.89 -19.09
CA SER A 587 -24.60 32.66 -18.03
C SER A 587 -25.39 31.77 -17.09
N TRP A 588 -25.60 32.26 -15.87
CA TRP A 588 -26.29 31.53 -14.79
C TRP A 588 -27.35 32.41 -14.14
N GLN A 589 -28.54 31.88 -13.95
CA GLN A 589 -29.63 32.51 -13.24
C GLN A 589 -29.87 31.85 -11.89
N SER A 590 -30.05 32.63 -10.85
CA SER A 590 -30.39 32.12 -9.52
C SER A 590 -31.85 31.67 -9.47
N VAL A 591 -32.12 30.52 -8.85
CA VAL A 591 -33.49 30.05 -8.65
C VAL A 591 -34.07 30.75 -7.42
N VAL A 592 -35.18 31.49 -7.63
CA VAL A 592 -35.83 32.30 -6.60
C VAL A 592 -36.42 31.41 -5.49
N GLY A 593 -36.25 31.80 -4.23
CA GLY A 593 -36.78 31.08 -3.08
C GLY A 593 -35.90 29.96 -2.52
N THR A 594 -34.71 29.71 -3.13
CA THR A 594 -33.78 28.68 -2.66
C THR A 594 -32.69 29.22 -1.71
N SER A 595 -32.60 30.53 -1.52
CA SER A 595 -31.59 31.18 -0.65
C SER A 595 -31.69 30.75 0.84
N THR A 596 -32.83 30.22 1.28
CA THR A 596 -33.04 29.68 2.63
C THR A 596 -32.73 28.17 2.74
N LEU A 597 -32.41 27.51 1.62
CA LEU A 597 -32.16 26.08 1.55
C LEU A 597 -30.64 25.78 1.59
N GLY A 598 -29.92 26.45 2.48
CA GLY A 598 -28.49 26.26 2.65
C GLY A 598 -28.12 24.80 2.94
N GLY A 599 -26.97 24.37 2.40
CA GLY A 599 -26.42 23.07 2.68
C GLY A 599 -26.57 22.00 1.58
N LEU A 600 -27.28 22.27 0.47
CA LEU A 600 -27.32 21.32 -0.66
C LEU A 600 -25.91 21.16 -1.26
N VAL A 601 -25.49 19.92 -1.50
CA VAL A 601 -24.10 19.59 -1.90
C VAL A 601 -23.98 18.88 -3.23
N SER A 602 -25.03 18.20 -3.71
CA SER A 602 -25.03 17.47 -4.99
C SER A 602 -26.41 17.51 -5.63
N LEU A 603 -26.43 17.53 -6.96
CA LEU A 603 -27.66 17.50 -7.74
C LEU A 603 -27.49 16.67 -9.01
N ARG A 604 -28.61 16.08 -9.48
CA ARG A 604 -28.71 15.41 -10.79
C ARG A 604 -30.09 15.59 -11.37
N PHE A 605 -30.14 15.57 -12.69
CA PHE A 605 -31.38 15.56 -13.49
C PHE A 605 -31.48 14.25 -14.25
N GLY A 606 -32.64 13.61 -14.22
CA GLY A 606 -32.95 12.42 -15.00
C GLY A 606 -33.40 12.77 -16.44
N ASP A 607 -34.03 13.94 -16.59
CA ASP A 607 -34.44 14.55 -17.86
C ASP A 607 -34.50 16.08 -17.71
N LEU A 608 -34.91 16.82 -18.76
CA LEU A 608 -34.98 18.29 -18.73
C LEU A 608 -35.94 18.86 -17.68
N MET A 609 -36.91 18.08 -17.20
CA MET A 609 -37.96 18.54 -16.27
C MET A 609 -37.74 18.07 -14.85
N HIS A 610 -37.15 16.86 -14.67
CA HIS A 610 -37.10 16.21 -13.38
C HIS A 610 -35.68 16.11 -12.85
N GLY A 611 -35.46 16.66 -11.66
CA GLY A 611 -34.18 16.65 -10.99
C GLY A 611 -34.31 16.55 -9.46
N ALA A 612 -33.23 16.12 -8.81
CA ALA A 612 -33.13 16.07 -7.39
C ALA A 612 -31.80 16.66 -6.91
N ALA A 613 -31.81 17.32 -5.75
CA ALA A 613 -30.66 17.86 -5.05
C ALA A 613 -30.68 17.39 -3.60
N ILE A 614 -29.50 17.09 -3.05
CA ILE A 614 -29.35 16.50 -1.71
C ILE A 614 -28.35 17.28 -0.85
N GLY A 615 -28.42 17.07 0.46
CA GLY A 615 -27.56 17.77 1.40
C GLY A 615 -27.52 17.18 2.80
N PRO A 616 -27.14 17.98 3.81
CA PRO A 616 -27.02 17.54 5.20
C PRO A 616 -28.35 17.10 5.79
N ALA A 617 -28.28 16.33 6.90
CA ALA A 617 -29.43 15.84 7.66
C ALA A 617 -30.48 15.11 6.79
N GLY A 618 -30.02 14.42 5.72
CA GLY A 618 -30.90 13.68 4.83
C GLY A 618 -31.84 14.56 3.99
N ILE A 619 -31.52 15.83 3.79
CA ILE A 619 -32.32 16.73 2.96
C ILE A 619 -32.31 16.26 1.50
N ALA A 620 -33.51 16.20 0.88
CA ALA A 620 -33.67 16.10 -0.57
C ALA A 620 -34.66 17.15 -1.04
N MET A 621 -34.33 17.77 -2.17
CA MET A 621 -35.19 18.71 -2.90
C MET A 621 -35.44 18.16 -4.29
N VAL A 622 -36.64 18.28 -4.80
CA VAL A 622 -37.04 17.74 -6.10
C VAL A 622 -37.75 18.80 -6.93
N THR A 623 -37.42 18.84 -8.20
CA THR A 623 -38.09 19.64 -9.21
C THR A 623 -38.81 18.77 -10.24
N THR A 624 -39.90 19.28 -10.83
CA THR A 624 -40.64 18.65 -11.92
C THR A 624 -40.92 19.65 -13.06
N ASP A 625 -40.26 20.80 -13.04
CA ASP A 625 -40.44 21.91 -13.96
C ASP A 625 -39.12 22.51 -14.46
N GLY A 626 -38.09 21.63 -14.58
CA GLY A 626 -36.78 22.00 -15.08
C GLY A 626 -35.95 22.85 -14.12
N GLY A 627 -36.27 22.80 -12.84
CA GLY A 627 -35.54 23.53 -11.79
C GLY A 627 -36.12 24.93 -11.51
N THR A 628 -37.26 25.29 -12.08
CA THR A 628 -37.93 26.56 -11.81
C THR A 628 -38.44 26.61 -10.37
N THR A 629 -39.01 25.51 -9.90
CA THR A 629 -39.42 25.33 -8.50
C THR A 629 -38.88 24.05 -7.89
N TRP A 630 -38.63 24.08 -6.60
CA TRP A 630 -38.09 22.94 -5.85
C TRP A 630 -38.93 22.68 -4.59
N SER A 631 -39.24 21.42 -4.33
CA SER A 631 -40.04 20.98 -3.19
C SER A 631 -39.24 20.03 -2.32
N PRO A 632 -39.25 20.18 -0.97
CA PRO A 632 -38.57 19.26 -0.08
C PRO A 632 -39.24 17.88 -0.09
N ARG A 633 -38.45 16.83 0.03
CA ARG A 633 -38.89 15.44 0.15
C ARG A 633 -38.12 14.75 1.28
N PRO A 634 -38.84 14.14 2.24
CA PRO A 634 -38.17 13.42 3.32
C PRO A 634 -37.48 12.17 2.76
N THR A 635 -36.24 11.94 3.17
CA THR A 635 -35.50 10.71 2.81
C THR A 635 -35.57 9.60 3.83
N GLY A 636 -36.12 9.90 5.02
CA GLY A 636 -36.24 8.94 6.12
C GLY A 636 -34.97 8.71 6.91
N ILE A 637 -33.88 9.48 6.64
CA ILE A 637 -32.58 9.41 7.35
C ILE A 637 -32.16 10.78 7.88
N ALA A 638 -31.26 10.81 8.87
CA ALA A 638 -30.69 12.03 9.42
C ALA A 638 -29.20 12.22 9.03
N SER A 639 -28.59 11.24 8.34
CA SER A 639 -27.20 11.32 7.89
C SER A 639 -27.03 12.33 6.76
N ASN A 640 -25.87 12.96 6.71
CA ASN A 640 -25.54 13.85 5.60
C ASN A 640 -25.38 13.03 4.30
N LEU A 641 -26.06 13.46 3.25
CA LEU A 641 -25.93 12.90 1.92
C LEU A 641 -24.83 13.68 1.16
N ARG A 642 -23.94 12.97 0.47
CA ARG A 642 -22.78 13.55 -0.23
C ARG A 642 -22.90 13.53 -1.74
N ARG A 643 -23.51 12.49 -2.30
CA ARG A 643 -23.58 12.28 -3.74
C ARG A 643 -24.92 11.67 -4.16
N ILE A 644 -25.43 12.14 -5.29
CA ILE A 644 -26.63 11.60 -5.97
C ILE A 644 -26.32 11.24 -7.41
N THR A 645 -26.94 10.19 -7.92
CA THR A 645 -26.92 9.80 -9.33
C THR A 645 -28.29 9.25 -9.74
N PHE A 646 -28.57 9.21 -11.03
CA PHE A 646 -29.68 8.48 -11.62
C PHE A 646 -29.15 7.21 -12.28
N ALA A 647 -29.72 6.05 -11.95
CA ALA A 647 -29.44 4.77 -12.60
C ALA A 647 -30.17 4.68 -13.96
N ASP A 648 -31.35 5.26 -14.02
CA ASP A 648 -32.18 5.45 -15.22
C ASP A 648 -33.04 6.72 -15.04
N ALA A 649 -33.95 7.00 -15.99
CA ALA A 649 -34.78 8.21 -15.94
C ALA A 649 -35.72 8.28 -14.70
N MET A 650 -35.99 7.16 -14.02
CA MET A 650 -36.91 7.07 -12.89
C MET A 650 -36.20 6.82 -11.56
N THR A 651 -35.07 6.09 -11.60
CA THR A 651 -34.39 5.58 -10.40
C THR A 651 -33.24 6.47 -10.02
N ALA A 652 -33.33 7.11 -8.85
CA ALA A 652 -32.26 7.90 -8.25
C ALA A 652 -31.71 7.20 -7.00
N VAL A 653 -30.40 7.28 -6.80
CA VAL A 653 -29.71 6.78 -5.61
C VAL A 653 -28.81 7.87 -5.05
N ALA A 654 -28.87 8.08 -3.74
CA ALA A 654 -27.98 8.99 -3.04
C ALA A 654 -27.25 8.29 -1.89
N VAL A 655 -25.97 8.64 -1.70
CA VAL A 655 -25.10 8.06 -0.68
C VAL A 655 -24.47 9.13 0.19
N GLY A 656 -23.97 8.77 1.37
CA GLY A 656 -23.43 9.75 2.29
C GLY A 656 -22.70 9.19 3.51
N GLU A 657 -22.74 9.94 4.60
CA GLU A 657 -22.03 9.64 5.84
C GLU A 657 -22.64 8.44 6.55
N ASN A 658 -21.79 7.74 7.34
CA ASN A 658 -22.15 6.54 8.07
C ASN A 658 -22.75 5.42 7.19
N GLY A 659 -22.27 5.31 5.95
CA GLY A 659 -22.78 4.34 4.99
C GLY A 659 -24.20 4.63 4.48
N ALA A 660 -24.74 5.81 4.69
CA ALA A 660 -26.10 6.13 4.30
C ALA A 660 -26.36 5.91 2.82
N ILE A 661 -27.47 5.23 2.49
CA ILE A 661 -27.97 5.01 1.13
C ILE A 661 -29.48 5.27 1.14
N VAL A 662 -29.96 6.08 0.21
CA VAL A 662 -31.39 6.25 -0.05
C VAL A 662 -31.67 6.09 -1.55
N ARG A 663 -32.83 5.51 -1.87
CA ARG A 663 -33.25 5.18 -3.23
C ARG A 663 -34.66 5.74 -3.51
N SER A 664 -34.84 6.21 -4.71
CA SER A 664 -36.14 6.61 -5.29
C SER A 664 -36.36 5.87 -6.60
N THR A 665 -37.62 5.55 -6.93
CA THR A 665 -38.04 4.94 -8.21
C THR A 665 -39.08 5.79 -8.95
N ASP A 666 -39.23 7.03 -8.53
CA ASP A 666 -40.25 7.96 -9.04
C ASP A 666 -39.67 9.36 -9.26
N GLN A 667 -38.40 9.42 -9.75
CA GLN A 667 -37.70 10.67 -10.06
C GLN A 667 -37.44 11.54 -8.81
N GLY A 668 -37.27 10.91 -7.64
CA GLY A 668 -36.99 11.61 -6.39
C GLY A 668 -38.25 12.10 -5.64
N ARG A 669 -39.46 11.80 -6.12
CA ARG A 669 -40.69 12.23 -5.42
C ARG A 669 -40.89 11.54 -4.08
N THR A 670 -40.45 10.27 -3.99
CA THR A 670 -40.41 9.52 -2.72
C THR A 670 -39.04 8.84 -2.56
N TRP A 671 -38.59 8.75 -1.33
CA TRP A 671 -37.29 8.15 -0.99
C TRP A 671 -37.45 7.06 0.05
N THR A 672 -36.69 5.99 -0.08
CA THR A 672 -36.64 4.89 0.90
C THR A 672 -35.17 4.65 1.31
N PRO A 673 -34.88 4.53 2.61
CA PRO A 673 -33.57 4.08 3.08
C PRO A 673 -33.26 2.67 2.60
N VAL A 674 -32.01 2.42 2.22
CA VAL A 674 -31.51 1.12 1.79
C VAL A 674 -30.42 0.65 2.77
N ALA A 675 -30.42 -0.65 3.09
CA ALA A 675 -29.41 -1.24 3.95
C ALA A 675 -28.03 -1.15 3.30
N SER A 676 -27.05 -0.67 4.06
CA SER A 676 -25.66 -0.57 3.62
C SER A 676 -24.82 -1.69 4.24
N PRO A 677 -23.89 -2.32 3.50
CA PRO A 677 -22.96 -3.29 4.05
C PRO A 677 -21.79 -2.67 4.83
N THR A 678 -21.78 -1.33 4.98
CA THR A 678 -20.71 -0.59 5.65
C THR A 678 -21.26 0.58 6.47
N ALA A 679 -20.52 0.97 7.51
CA ALA A 679 -20.73 2.22 8.24
C ALA A 679 -19.74 3.33 7.81
N ASN A 680 -18.84 3.06 6.86
CA ASN A 680 -17.91 4.06 6.36
C ASN A 680 -18.61 5.10 5.49
N ASN A 681 -18.10 6.32 5.49
CA ASN A 681 -18.64 7.36 4.64
C ASN A 681 -18.47 7.03 3.16
N LEU A 682 -19.53 7.24 2.37
CA LEU A 682 -19.56 7.07 0.93
C LEU A 682 -19.42 8.42 0.25
N ASN A 683 -18.45 8.57 -0.65
CA ASN A 683 -18.05 9.85 -1.28
C ASN A 683 -18.57 10.02 -2.70
N ASP A 684 -18.76 8.91 -3.41
CA ASP A 684 -19.24 8.88 -4.80
C ASP A 684 -20.16 7.71 -5.05
N VAL A 685 -21.07 7.87 -5.99
CA VAL A 685 -21.94 6.81 -6.51
C VAL A 685 -22.17 7.00 -7.98
N ARG A 686 -22.09 5.92 -8.76
CA ARG A 686 -22.30 5.92 -10.20
C ARG A 686 -22.95 4.63 -10.65
N PHE A 687 -23.82 4.71 -11.63
CA PHE A 687 -24.38 3.58 -12.35
C PHE A 687 -23.83 3.52 -13.75
N VAL A 688 -23.48 2.32 -14.21
CA VAL A 688 -23.06 2.02 -15.57
C VAL A 688 -24.23 1.50 -16.40
N SER A 689 -25.23 0.92 -15.75
CA SER A 689 -26.52 0.52 -16.33
C SER A 689 -27.64 0.75 -15.32
N ALA A 690 -28.90 0.54 -15.69
CA ALA A 690 -30.05 0.69 -14.78
C ALA A 690 -29.97 -0.23 -13.55
N THR A 691 -29.19 -1.33 -13.64
CA THR A 691 -29.09 -2.34 -12.57
C THR A 691 -27.73 -2.36 -11.89
N VAL A 692 -26.64 -2.02 -12.60
CA VAL A 692 -25.27 -2.14 -12.09
C VAL A 692 -24.73 -0.78 -11.71
N GLY A 693 -24.29 -0.66 -10.46
CA GLY A 693 -23.69 0.57 -9.93
C GLY A 693 -22.75 0.32 -8.78
N ASP A 694 -21.89 1.31 -8.53
CA ASP A 694 -20.84 1.26 -7.52
C ASP A 694 -20.82 2.54 -6.69
N ALA A 695 -20.49 2.40 -5.39
CA ALA A 695 -20.26 3.54 -4.52
C ALA A 695 -18.91 3.41 -3.80
N ALA A 696 -18.12 4.49 -3.88
CA ALA A 696 -16.77 4.57 -3.33
C ALA A 696 -16.74 5.45 -2.07
N GLY A 697 -15.88 5.12 -1.10
CA GLY A 697 -15.85 5.82 0.18
C GLY A 697 -14.53 5.75 0.95
N GLU A 698 -14.59 6.16 2.20
CA GLU A 698 -13.44 6.23 3.11
C GLU A 698 -12.89 4.83 3.41
N PHE A 699 -11.62 4.76 3.82
CA PHE A 699 -10.91 3.52 4.15
C PHE A 699 -10.92 2.46 3.04
N GLY A 700 -10.81 2.90 1.77
CA GLY A 700 -10.80 2.01 0.62
C GLY A 700 -12.14 1.32 0.35
N THR A 701 -13.22 1.82 0.94
CA THR A 701 -14.56 1.24 0.81
C THR A 701 -15.06 1.35 -0.63
N LEU A 702 -15.48 0.21 -1.18
CA LEU A 702 -16.25 0.11 -2.42
C LEU A 702 -17.41 -0.85 -2.19
N ILE A 703 -18.61 -0.44 -2.56
CA ILE A 703 -19.77 -1.30 -2.55
C ILE A 703 -20.42 -1.34 -3.93
N THR A 704 -20.97 -2.48 -4.31
CA THR A 704 -21.55 -2.71 -5.63
C THR A 704 -22.98 -3.19 -5.53
N THR A 705 -23.79 -2.85 -6.54
CA THR A 705 -25.18 -3.31 -6.71
C THR A 705 -25.38 -3.89 -8.11
N HIS A 706 -26.30 -4.87 -8.24
CA HIS A 706 -26.71 -5.48 -9.50
C HIS A 706 -28.23 -5.46 -9.70
N ASP A 707 -28.94 -4.72 -8.87
CA ASP A 707 -30.42 -4.65 -8.86
C ASP A 707 -30.97 -3.23 -8.79
N GLY A 708 -30.20 -2.28 -9.31
CA GLY A 708 -30.58 -0.87 -9.36
C GLY A 708 -30.55 -0.21 -7.98
N GLY A 709 -29.66 -0.64 -7.11
CA GLY A 709 -29.44 -0.07 -5.79
C GLY A 709 -30.39 -0.53 -4.70
N GLN A 710 -31.11 -1.66 -4.89
CA GLN A 710 -31.95 -2.25 -3.86
C GLN A 710 -31.12 -2.98 -2.81
N ASN A 711 -30.10 -3.71 -3.25
CA ASN A 711 -29.14 -4.39 -2.39
C ASN A 711 -27.72 -4.04 -2.79
N TRP A 712 -26.83 -3.93 -1.79
CA TRP A 712 -25.43 -3.59 -1.97
C TRP A 712 -24.54 -4.62 -1.27
N THR A 713 -23.43 -4.93 -1.90
CA THR A 713 -22.41 -5.84 -1.38
C THR A 713 -21.06 -5.16 -1.30
N LEU A 714 -20.27 -5.48 -0.28
CA LEU A 714 -18.91 -4.94 -0.13
C LEU A 714 -17.98 -5.61 -1.14
N ALA A 715 -17.28 -4.81 -1.92
CA ALA A 715 -16.21 -5.27 -2.82
C ALA A 715 -14.84 -5.09 -2.16
N SER A 716 -13.93 -6.03 -2.40
CA SER A 716 -12.56 -5.92 -1.92
C SER A 716 -11.72 -5.10 -2.89
N THR A 717 -11.17 -3.99 -2.45
CA THR A 717 -10.26 -3.15 -3.25
C THR A 717 -8.79 -3.38 -2.91
N GLY A 718 -8.50 -3.91 -1.72
CA GLY A 718 -7.13 -4.06 -1.22
C GLY A 718 -6.43 -2.73 -0.90
N VAL A 719 -7.17 -1.60 -0.78
CA VAL A 719 -6.61 -0.28 -0.50
C VAL A 719 -7.11 0.28 0.83
N ARG A 720 -6.33 1.20 1.42
CA ARG A 720 -6.69 1.95 2.62
C ARG A 720 -6.97 3.43 2.37
N PRO A 721 -6.35 4.12 1.39
CA PRO A 721 -6.70 5.50 1.09
C PRO A 721 -8.19 5.67 0.84
N ALA A 722 -8.73 6.83 1.19
CA ALA A 722 -10.13 7.13 0.90
C ALA A 722 -10.34 7.23 -0.63
N LEU A 723 -11.34 6.53 -1.11
CA LEU A 723 -11.77 6.57 -2.50
C LEU A 723 -12.71 7.75 -2.70
N GLN A 724 -12.38 8.61 -3.66
CA GLN A 724 -13.09 9.87 -3.89
C GLN A 724 -13.97 9.83 -5.14
N SER A 725 -13.68 8.93 -6.08
CA SER A 725 -14.43 8.84 -7.33
C SER A 725 -14.37 7.45 -7.92
N VAL A 726 -15.47 6.99 -8.50
CA VAL A 726 -15.59 5.73 -9.25
C VAL A 726 -16.11 6.03 -10.67
N PHE A 727 -15.58 5.31 -11.66
CA PHE A 727 -15.96 5.47 -13.05
C PHE A 727 -15.91 4.13 -13.79
N PHE A 728 -16.95 3.82 -14.55
CA PHE A 728 -17.02 2.65 -15.42
C PHE A 728 -17.39 3.08 -16.85
N VAL A 729 -16.76 2.48 -17.84
CA VAL A 729 -17.14 2.61 -19.28
C VAL A 729 -18.12 1.51 -19.70
N ASP A 730 -18.05 0.35 -19.04
CA ASP A 730 -18.96 -0.79 -19.16
C ASP A 730 -19.00 -1.57 -17.84
N GLU A 731 -19.79 -2.63 -17.74
CA GLU A 731 -19.94 -3.43 -16.50
C GLU A 731 -18.67 -4.19 -16.07
N GLN A 732 -17.65 -4.26 -16.91
CA GLN A 732 -16.39 -4.96 -16.67
C GLN A 732 -15.24 -4.00 -16.44
N THR A 733 -15.20 -2.89 -17.16
CA THR A 733 -14.05 -2.00 -17.24
C THR A 733 -14.29 -0.72 -16.47
N GLY A 734 -13.54 -0.52 -15.39
CA GLY A 734 -13.71 0.62 -14.51
C GLY A 734 -12.44 1.08 -13.81
N TRP A 735 -12.51 2.29 -13.26
CA TRP A 735 -11.44 2.93 -12.49
C TRP A 735 -11.98 3.58 -11.22
N ILE A 736 -11.17 3.56 -10.19
CA ILE A 736 -11.39 4.32 -8.96
C ILE A 736 -10.17 5.22 -8.71
N ALA A 737 -10.43 6.39 -8.16
CA ALA A 737 -9.38 7.34 -7.79
C ALA A 737 -9.59 7.84 -6.35
N GLY A 738 -8.51 8.17 -5.67
CA GLY A 738 -8.59 8.59 -4.27
C GLY A 738 -7.35 9.33 -3.76
N ASP A 739 -7.26 9.39 -2.46
CA ASP A 739 -6.19 10.07 -1.73
C ASP A 739 -4.82 9.48 -2.08
N ASN A 740 -3.76 10.21 -1.77
CA ASN A 740 -2.37 9.86 -2.10
C ASN A 740 -2.12 9.66 -3.62
N GLY A 741 -2.94 10.26 -4.49
CA GLY A 741 -2.83 10.11 -5.94
C GLY A 741 -3.18 8.71 -6.45
N SER A 742 -3.95 7.94 -5.67
CA SER A 742 -4.28 6.54 -5.96
C SER A 742 -5.20 6.41 -7.18
N ILE A 743 -4.84 5.54 -8.11
CA ILE A 743 -5.70 5.09 -9.20
C ILE A 743 -5.61 3.57 -9.29
N MET A 744 -6.76 2.92 -9.33
CA MET A 744 -6.88 1.50 -9.62
C MET A 744 -7.82 1.27 -10.81
N ALA A 745 -7.61 0.17 -11.51
CA ALA A 745 -8.46 -0.27 -12.61
C ALA A 745 -8.94 -1.70 -12.41
N THR A 746 -10.07 -1.99 -13.00
CA THR A 746 -10.60 -3.36 -13.15
C THR A 746 -10.99 -3.62 -14.59
N ALA A 747 -10.86 -4.88 -15.02
CA ALA A 747 -11.39 -5.39 -16.29
C ALA A 747 -12.36 -6.57 -16.05
N THR A 748 -12.76 -6.77 -14.79
CA THR A 748 -13.66 -7.85 -14.35
C THR A 748 -14.86 -7.30 -13.57
N GLY A 749 -15.10 -5.99 -13.61
CA GLY A 749 -16.11 -5.35 -12.76
C GLY A 749 -15.73 -5.29 -11.28
N GLY A 750 -14.45 -5.51 -10.95
CA GLY A 750 -13.97 -5.50 -9.56
C GLY A 750 -14.27 -6.78 -8.78
N ARG A 751 -14.56 -7.88 -9.46
CA ARG A 751 -14.99 -9.17 -8.91
C ARG A 751 -13.85 -10.18 -8.85
#